data_639495f2b3b73cc86886620397239925
#
_entry.id   639495f2b3b73cc86886620397239925
#
_cell.length_a   1.000
_cell.length_b   1.000
_cell.length_c   1.000
_cell.angle_alpha   90.00
_cell.angle_beta   90.00
_cell.angle_gamma   90.00
#
_symmetry.space_group_name_H-M   'P 1'
#
loop_
_entity.id
_entity.type
_entity.pdbx_description
1 polymer ?
#
loop_
_entity_poly.entity_id
_entity_poly.type
_entity_poly.pdbx_seq_one_letter_code
_entity_poly.pdbx_strand_id
1 'polypeptide(L)'
;MKSLLAEGKSELKKDLDQKKYSYKDTLKCSVDYFNGDELAATTWMNKYAMKDSAGDFIEISPDCMHKRMAKEFGRIEHDYRLKYNLNGSAKFLSKYGQEREVLDEDKIYNFFKKFKYIVPQGSVMSSLGNHYKLASLSNCIVVPELHDSYGGVFYTDQQLAQLFKRRCGVGVDISNLRPSGAKVSNAAGSTSGAVSFMNRFSNTTREVAQNGRRGALMLTMDIAHPDIEDFITIKQDLTKVTGANISIRLSDEFMQAVEKNNQYIHRWPIDSKDPKFTKEINARDLWNTIIKCAHHTAEPGLIFWDRQHWYSTSSVYPEYKNTSTNPCSEIAMQGGDSCRLIALNLYNFVEHPFTEKAVFNLDKFYKITYEAQRLMDDLVDLETEAIERILNKVNKDDEPQNIKEVEKETWELLLKTGKEGRRTGLGFTALADMIAALGFSIDSDEAIAFVEKIMKEKCRAEFDCSIDMSLERGSFLGFNKEIENSSEFVQMLKQELPTVYDRMMKFGRRNISISTVAPTGTLSMLAQTSSGIEPVFMTHYKRRRKLNEHDTEEKVDFIDDLGDKWQEFTVYHHKLKKWMEITGESDISKSPYSGSTAPEINWQKRVTMQAVVQKYVTHSISSTINLPNDVSLEEVGSIYLNSWKEGLKGITVYRDGSRSGVLLAVDSDKKEEKINADFKETQAPARPKKIDAKVVRFQNNKEKWIAVVGLINGRPYEIFTGKTEDVFSVPPQIEYGWVIKNKKEDNTTQYDFQYEDKEGYKVTMGGLSRSFDKEFWNYAKLISGVLRHGMPLPYVVELISTMNLYDENINTWKSGVVRALKTFIADGTKVDDHTCNECGDQGLVYEEGCLKCVSCGYSKCG
;
A
#
# COMPACT_ATOMS: atom_id res chain seq x y z
N MET A 1 0.44 -18.12 42.96
CA MET A 1 -0.17 -19.32 42.38
C MET A 1 -1.69 -19.41 42.59
N LYS A 2 -2.24 -19.25 43.85
CA LYS A 2 -3.69 -19.25 44.08
C LYS A 2 -4.44 -18.02 43.49
N SER A 3 -3.82 -16.84 43.42
CA SER A 3 -4.42 -15.63 42.81
C SER A 3 -4.48 -15.71 41.28
N LEU A 4 -3.44 -16.23 40.64
CA LEU A 4 -3.38 -16.45 39.18
C LEU A 4 -4.43 -17.48 38.69
N LEU A 5 -4.69 -18.53 39.50
CA LEU A 5 -5.74 -19.49 39.22
C LEU A 5 -7.15 -18.90 39.45
N ALA A 6 -7.29 -17.88 40.29
CA ALA A 6 -8.57 -17.19 40.52
C ALA A 6 -8.84 -16.18 39.40
N GLU A 7 -7.84 -15.44 38.90
CA GLU A 7 -7.96 -14.53 37.76
C GLU A 7 -8.27 -15.29 36.47
N GLY A 8 -7.50 -16.36 36.16
CA GLY A 8 -7.78 -17.21 34.99
C GLY A 8 -9.15 -17.94 35.06
N LYS A 9 -9.63 -18.29 36.25
CA LYS A 9 -10.97 -18.86 36.43
C LYS A 9 -12.08 -17.79 36.33
N SER A 10 -11.78 -16.53 36.67
CA SER A 10 -12.69 -15.38 36.52
C SER A 10 -12.83 -14.98 35.03
N GLU A 11 -11.73 -15.02 34.27
CA GLU A 11 -11.76 -14.78 32.82
C GLU A 11 -12.46 -15.93 32.07
N LEU A 12 -12.15 -17.17 32.38
CA LEU A 12 -12.85 -18.35 31.85
C LEU A 12 -14.36 -18.38 32.20
N LYS A 13 -14.76 -17.86 33.37
CA LYS A 13 -16.17 -17.71 33.71
C LYS A 13 -16.89 -16.60 32.95
N LYS A 14 -16.17 -15.49 32.65
CA LYS A 14 -16.70 -14.42 31.78
C LYS A 14 -16.94 -14.89 30.34
N ASP A 15 -16.13 -15.79 29.83
CA ASP A 15 -16.29 -16.36 28.48
C ASP A 15 -17.51 -17.31 28.38
N LEU A 16 -17.88 -17.95 29.45
CA LEU A 16 -19.02 -18.90 29.47
C LEU A 16 -20.38 -18.21 29.45
N ASP A 17 -20.46 -16.94 29.87
CA ASP A 17 -21.72 -16.19 29.98
C ASP A 17 -21.98 -15.21 28.84
N GLN A 18 -21.00 -15.00 27.91
CA GLN A 18 -21.20 -14.10 26.79
C GLN A 18 -21.98 -14.77 25.65
N LYS A 19 -23.01 -14.07 25.18
CA LYS A 19 -23.81 -14.50 24.03
C LYS A 19 -22.98 -14.56 22.78
N LYS A 20 -22.92 -15.73 22.15
CA LYS A 20 -22.24 -15.98 20.88
C LYS A 20 -23.24 -15.95 19.74
N TYR A 21 -22.78 -15.48 18.59
CA TYR A 21 -23.59 -15.31 17.38
C TYR A 21 -23.03 -16.10 16.22
N SER A 22 -23.89 -16.70 15.41
CA SER A 22 -23.48 -17.38 14.18
C SER A 22 -23.01 -16.37 13.12
N TYR A 23 -22.20 -16.84 12.17
CA TYR A 23 -21.81 -16.02 11.00
C TYR A 23 -23.04 -15.50 10.25
N LYS A 24 -24.05 -16.36 10.05
CA LYS A 24 -25.29 -16.04 9.32
C LYS A 24 -26.11 -14.95 10.02
N ASP A 25 -26.28 -15.05 11.32
CA ASP A 25 -27.03 -14.05 12.08
C ASP A 25 -26.29 -12.71 12.13
N THR A 26 -24.97 -12.74 12.32
CA THR A 26 -24.13 -11.55 12.32
C THR A 26 -24.14 -10.88 10.96
N LEU A 27 -24.05 -11.64 9.85
CA LEU A 27 -24.12 -11.11 8.50
C LEU A 27 -25.46 -10.42 8.26
N LYS A 28 -26.56 -11.08 8.58
CA LYS A 28 -27.91 -10.53 8.41
C LYS A 28 -28.07 -9.20 9.17
N CYS A 29 -27.76 -9.20 10.47
CA CYS A 29 -27.87 -7.98 11.28
C CYS A 29 -26.93 -6.86 10.82
N SER A 30 -25.75 -7.20 10.31
CA SER A 30 -24.81 -6.22 9.78
C SER A 30 -25.27 -5.64 8.44
N VAL A 31 -25.81 -6.46 7.54
CA VAL A 31 -26.39 -6.01 6.27
C VAL A 31 -27.57 -5.07 6.54
N ASP A 32 -28.45 -5.43 7.48
CA ASP A 32 -29.56 -4.55 7.90
C ASP A 32 -29.04 -3.21 8.46
N TYR A 33 -27.96 -3.25 9.27
CA TYR A 33 -27.34 -2.04 9.83
C TYR A 33 -26.81 -1.10 8.74
N PHE A 34 -26.23 -1.64 7.65
CA PHE A 34 -25.68 -0.90 6.50
C PHE A 34 -26.69 -0.68 5.37
N ASN A 35 -28.00 -0.85 5.62
CA ASN A 35 -29.09 -0.65 4.64
C ASN A 35 -28.89 -1.47 3.34
N GLY A 36 -28.48 -2.73 3.46
CA GLY A 36 -28.29 -3.66 2.35
C GLY A 36 -26.88 -3.72 1.79
N ASP A 37 -25.93 -2.93 2.30
CA ASP A 37 -24.53 -2.95 1.83
C ASP A 37 -23.77 -4.14 2.43
N GLU A 38 -23.72 -5.25 1.68
CA GLU A 38 -22.98 -6.45 2.07
C GLU A 38 -21.48 -6.25 2.15
N LEU A 39 -20.92 -5.35 1.33
CA LEU A 39 -19.47 -5.08 1.33
C LEU A 39 -19.05 -4.39 2.62
N ALA A 40 -19.79 -3.40 3.07
CA ALA A 40 -19.57 -2.76 4.37
C ALA A 40 -19.78 -3.77 5.51
N ALA A 41 -20.85 -4.59 5.46
CA ALA A 41 -21.14 -5.60 6.47
C ALA A 41 -20.02 -6.64 6.59
N THR A 42 -19.60 -7.25 5.50
CA THR A 42 -18.52 -8.26 5.50
C THR A 42 -17.18 -7.66 5.87
N THR A 43 -16.91 -6.42 5.47
CA THR A 43 -15.70 -5.69 5.86
C THR A 43 -15.67 -5.47 7.37
N TRP A 44 -16.77 -5.04 7.98
CA TRP A 44 -16.86 -4.91 9.43
C TRP A 44 -16.67 -6.25 10.15
N MET A 45 -17.36 -7.30 9.71
CA MET A 45 -17.29 -8.64 10.31
C MET A 45 -15.86 -9.21 10.28
N ASN A 46 -15.15 -9.01 9.17
CA ASN A 46 -13.82 -9.58 8.97
C ASN A 46 -12.72 -8.80 9.69
N LYS A 47 -12.85 -7.47 9.82
CA LYS A 47 -11.78 -6.61 10.30
C LYS A 47 -11.97 -6.06 11.71
N TYR A 48 -13.22 -5.84 12.15
CA TYR A 48 -13.54 -5.02 13.33
C TYR A 48 -14.41 -5.69 14.38
N ALA A 49 -15.31 -6.58 13.99
CA ALA A 49 -16.18 -7.29 14.92
C ALA A 49 -15.36 -8.05 15.98
N MET A 50 -15.78 -7.94 17.23
CA MET A 50 -15.17 -8.70 18.31
C MET A 50 -15.54 -10.17 18.19
N LYS A 51 -14.51 -11.02 18.25
CA LYS A 51 -14.60 -12.47 18.26
C LYS A 51 -13.84 -13.01 19.46
N ASP A 52 -14.31 -14.11 19.99
CA ASP A 52 -13.62 -14.83 21.06
C ASP A 52 -12.37 -15.59 20.53
N SER A 53 -11.69 -16.30 21.42
CA SER A 53 -10.51 -17.10 21.08
C SER A 53 -10.79 -18.26 20.14
N ALA A 54 -12.04 -18.73 20.06
CA ALA A 54 -12.49 -19.78 19.14
C ALA A 54 -12.89 -19.22 17.76
N GLY A 55 -13.01 -17.91 17.62
CA GLY A 55 -13.41 -17.22 16.40
C GLY A 55 -14.91 -16.94 16.28
N ASP A 56 -15.70 -17.25 17.32
CA ASP A 56 -17.13 -16.97 17.39
C ASP A 56 -17.39 -15.47 17.58
N PHE A 57 -18.42 -14.95 16.93
CA PHE A 57 -18.78 -13.54 17.06
C PHE A 57 -19.40 -13.25 18.43
N ILE A 58 -18.87 -12.23 19.10
CA ILE A 58 -19.40 -11.66 20.34
C ILE A 58 -20.25 -10.42 20.06
N GLU A 59 -20.01 -9.75 18.93
CA GLU A 59 -20.78 -8.62 18.46
C GLU A 59 -21.61 -9.02 17.24
N ILE A 60 -22.93 -8.76 17.29
CA ILE A 60 -23.85 -9.11 16.22
C ILE A 60 -23.93 -8.03 15.11
N SER A 61 -23.56 -6.79 15.42
CA SER A 61 -23.64 -5.65 14.51
C SER A 61 -22.65 -4.55 14.92
N PRO A 62 -22.35 -3.57 14.04
CA PRO A 62 -21.52 -2.41 14.36
C PRO A 62 -22.01 -1.58 15.55
N ASP A 63 -23.28 -1.66 15.87
CA ASP A 63 -23.86 -0.96 17.03
C ASP A 63 -23.24 -1.42 18.36
N CYS A 64 -22.98 -2.73 18.49
CA CYS A 64 -22.30 -3.29 19.66
C CYS A 64 -20.88 -2.75 19.80
N MET A 65 -20.14 -2.65 18.69
CA MET A 65 -18.81 -2.04 18.64
C MET A 65 -18.83 -0.57 19.09
N HIS A 66 -19.80 0.21 18.62
CA HIS A 66 -19.93 1.62 19.03
C HIS A 66 -20.20 1.76 20.53
N LYS A 67 -21.06 0.93 21.10
CA LYS A 67 -21.31 0.90 22.55
C LYS A 67 -20.07 0.50 23.34
N ARG A 68 -19.35 -0.53 22.90
CA ARG A 68 -18.10 -0.96 23.54
C ARG A 68 -17.08 0.18 23.58
N MET A 69 -16.88 0.88 22.47
CA MET A 69 -15.96 2.00 22.43
C MET A 69 -16.43 3.16 23.31
N ALA A 70 -17.71 3.53 23.23
CA ALA A 70 -18.26 4.63 24.02
C ALA A 70 -18.12 4.40 25.53
N LYS A 71 -18.28 3.16 25.98
CA LYS A 71 -18.06 2.77 27.38
C LYS A 71 -16.63 3.04 27.83
N GLU A 72 -15.63 2.66 27.03
CA GLU A 72 -14.22 2.85 27.39
C GLU A 72 -13.82 4.34 27.43
N PHE A 73 -14.25 5.13 26.44
CA PHE A 73 -14.04 6.57 26.45
C PHE A 73 -14.76 7.25 27.62
N GLY A 74 -16.01 6.88 27.87
CA GLY A 74 -16.80 7.40 28.99
C GLY A 74 -16.17 7.09 30.36
N ARG A 75 -15.51 5.95 30.50
CA ARG A 75 -14.74 5.58 31.70
C ARG A 75 -13.56 6.56 31.93
N ILE A 76 -12.78 6.88 30.90
CA ILE A 76 -11.66 7.83 31.02
C ILE A 76 -12.15 9.22 31.40
N GLU A 77 -13.21 9.72 30.76
CA GLU A 77 -13.81 11.02 31.09
C GLU A 77 -14.33 11.04 32.53
N HIS A 78 -14.95 9.96 33.00
CA HIS A 78 -15.41 9.82 34.39
C HIS A 78 -14.22 9.87 35.37
N ASP A 79 -13.13 9.14 35.08
CA ASP A 79 -11.94 9.08 35.93
C ASP A 79 -11.28 10.47 36.05
N TYR A 80 -11.19 11.22 34.94
CA TYR A 80 -10.69 12.58 34.96
C TYR A 80 -11.58 13.51 35.81
N ARG A 81 -12.89 13.40 35.69
CA ARG A 81 -13.83 14.20 36.48
C ARG A 81 -13.67 14.00 37.98
N LEU A 82 -13.35 12.79 38.40
CA LEU A 82 -13.11 12.49 39.82
C LEU A 82 -11.78 13.02 40.33
N LYS A 83 -10.76 13.08 39.47
CA LYS A 83 -9.39 13.42 39.86
C LYS A 83 -9.10 14.92 39.85
N TYR A 84 -9.75 15.68 38.96
CA TYR A 84 -9.39 17.06 38.69
C TYR A 84 -10.49 18.06 39.10
N ASN A 85 -10.11 18.98 39.99
CA ASN A 85 -10.94 20.12 40.34
C ASN A 85 -10.29 21.38 39.76
N LEU A 86 -11.00 22.10 38.89
CA LEU A 86 -10.51 23.31 38.22
C LEU A 86 -10.20 24.49 39.16
N ASN A 87 -10.49 24.38 40.45
CA ASN A 87 -10.11 25.33 41.54
C ASN A 87 -9.91 26.76 41.07
N GLY A 88 -10.92 27.40 40.47
CA GLY A 88 -10.89 28.80 40.02
C GLY A 88 -10.31 29.03 38.62
N SER A 89 -9.77 28.02 37.91
CA SER A 89 -9.28 28.17 36.53
C SER A 89 -10.39 28.02 35.48
N ALA A 90 -11.59 27.56 35.84
CA ALA A 90 -12.74 27.40 34.93
C ALA A 90 -13.03 28.67 34.09
N LYS A 91 -12.83 29.87 34.63
CA LYS A 91 -13.02 31.14 33.92
C LYS A 91 -12.03 31.38 32.77
N PHE A 92 -10.96 30.60 32.67
CA PHE A 92 -9.96 30.70 31.61
C PHE A 92 -10.18 29.72 30.49
N LEU A 93 -11.13 28.79 30.62
CA LEU A 93 -11.52 27.92 29.53
C LEU A 93 -12.08 28.72 28.35
N SER A 94 -12.07 28.12 27.15
CA SER A 94 -12.77 28.68 26.00
C SER A 94 -14.27 28.86 26.31
N LYS A 95 -14.94 29.71 25.53
CA LYS A 95 -16.38 29.91 25.69
C LYS A 95 -17.14 28.57 25.73
N TYR A 96 -16.87 27.70 24.75
CA TYR A 96 -17.50 26.38 24.70
C TYR A 96 -17.05 25.50 25.87
N GLY A 97 -15.76 25.53 26.23
CA GLY A 97 -15.25 24.80 27.40
C GLY A 97 -15.95 25.11 28.71
N GLN A 98 -16.43 26.38 28.87
CA GLN A 98 -17.22 26.79 30.04
C GLN A 98 -18.68 26.33 29.97
N GLU A 99 -19.25 26.24 28.78
CA GLU A 99 -20.69 25.97 28.54
C GLU A 99 -20.96 24.48 28.28
N ARG A 100 -19.91 23.69 27.92
CA ARG A 100 -20.08 22.29 27.48
C ARG A 100 -20.60 21.40 28.62
N GLU A 101 -21.40 20.45 28.21
CA GLU A 101 -21.83 19.36 29.11
C GLU A 101 -20.76 18.26 29.17
N VAL A 102 -20.73 17.57 30.29
CA VAL A 102 -19.85 16.42 30.50
C VAL A 102 -20.14 15.34 29.47
N LEU A 103 -19.09 14.73 28.93
CA LEU A 103 -19.20 13.54 28.10
C LEU A 103 -19.49 12.31 28.99
N ASP A 104 -20.56 11.65 28.66
CA ASP A 104 -20.92 10.36 29.20
C ASP A 104 -20.97 9.31 28.07
N GLU A 105 -21.19 8.05 28.41
CA GLU A 105 -21.25 6.94 27.47
C GLU A 105 -22.31 7.19 26.37
N ASP A 106 -23.49 7.69 26.72
CA ASP A 106 -24.60 7.90 25.79
C ASP A 106 -24.30 9.02 24.77
N LYS A 107 -23.68 10.12 25.19
CA LYS A 107 -23.27 11.20 24.30
C LYS A 107 -22.18 10.74 23.34
N ILE A 108 -21.18 10.03 23.83
CA ILE A 108 -20.10 9.48 23.03
C ILE A 108 -20.64 8.47 22.02
N TYR A 109 -21.54 7.57 22.47
CA TYR A 109 -22.22 6.63 21.57
C TYR A 109 -22.99 7.35 20.45
N ASN A 110 -23.68 8.43 20.75
CA ASN A 110 -24.41 9.21 19.75
C ASN A 110 -23.49 9.90 18.71
N PHE A 111 -22.23 10.20 19.05
CA PHE A 111 -21.25 10.65 18.08
C PHE A 111 -20.78 9.52 17.15
N PHE A 112 -20.64 8.30 17.66
CA PHE A 112 -20.14 7.13 16.92
C PHE A 112 -21.22 6.43 16.10
N LYS A 113 -22.45 6.36 16.63
CA LYS A 113 -23.59 5.60 16.06
C LYS A 113 -23.74 5.86 14.57
N LYS A 114 -23.80 4.76 13.78
CA LYS A 114 -23.89 4.82 12.32
C LYS A 114 -22.74 5.62 11.66
N PHE A 115 -21.57 5.66 12.29
CA PHE A 115 -20.42 6.43 11.82
C PHE A 115 -20.74 7.91 11.54
N LYS A 116 -21.63 8.48 12.37
CA LYS A 116 -22.30 9.74 12.06
C LYS A 116 -21.36 10.93 12.06
N TYR A 117 -20.71 11.23 13.18
CA TYR A 117 -19.88 12.43 13.31
C TYR A 117 -18.41 12.12 13.57
N ILE A 118 -18.16 11.16 14.46
CA ILE A 118 -16.84 10.77 14.91
C ILE A 118 -16.62 9.29 14.55
N VAL A 119 -15.57 9.02 13.78
CA VAL A 119 -15.23 7.69 13.27
C VAL A 119 -13.84 7.32 13.76
N PRO A 120 -13.73 6.52 14.85
CA PRO A 120 -12.42 6.01 15.29
C PRO A 120 -11.78 5.12 14.24
N GLN A 121 -10.44 5.10 14.18
CA GLN A 121 -9.70 4.31 13.20
C GLN A 121 -9.68 2.81 13.52
N GLY A 122 -9.18 2.02 12.56
CA GLY A 122 -9.31 0.58 12.55
C GLY A 122 -8.73 -0.15 13.76
N SER A 123 -7.60 0.28 14.33
CA SER A 123 -7.05 -0.32 15.54
C SER A 123 -7.96 -0.07 16.76
N VAL A 124 -8.53 1.13 16.85
CA VAL A 124 -9.47 1.49 17.91
C VAL A 124 -10.75 0.65 17.80
N MET A 125 -11.36 0.62 16.60
CA MET A 125 -12.57 -0.17 16.36
C MET A 125 -12.39 -1.66 16.67
N SER A 126 -11.24 -2.25 16.30
CA SER A 126 -11.00 -3.68 16.45
C SER A 126 -10.53 -4.09 17.84
N SER A 127 -9.91 -3.18 18.60
CA SER A 127 -9.12 -3.58 19.78
C SER A 127 -9.49 -2.86 21.06
N LEU A 128 -10.09 -1.65 21.02
CA LEU A 128 -10.50 -0.96 22.23
C LEU A 128 -11.62 -1.74 22.94
N GLY A 129 -11.43 -2.05 24.22
CA GLY A 129 -12.35 -2.85 25.01
C GLY A 129 -12.42 -4.33 24.62
N ASN A 130 -11.55 -4.79 23.71
CA ASN A 130 -11.44 -6.18 23.30
C ASN A 130 -10.43 -6.91 24.19
N HIS A 131 -10.89 -7.77 25.06
CA HIS A 131 -10.04 -8.53 25.98
C HIS A 131 -9.52 -9.87 25.42
N TYR A 132 -10.04 -10.31 24.27
CA TYR A 132 -9.55 -11.50 23.57
C TYR A 132 -8.30 -11.26 22.75
N LYS A 133 -7.95 -10.00 22.47
CA LYS A 133 -6.79 -9.63 21.67
C LYS A 133 -5.93 -8.64 22.41
N LEU A 134 -4.63 -8.91 22.42
CA LEU A 134 -3.63 -8.01 22.95
C LEU A 134 -2.98 -7.26 21.79
N ALA A 135 -3.47 -6.06 21.54
CA ALA A 135 -3.02 -5.21 20.42
C ALA A 135 -2.91 -3.75 20.85
N SER A 136 -2.11 -2.98 20.15
CA SER A 136 -2.03 -1.53 20.26
C SER A 136 -3.28 -0.87 19.65
N LEU A 137 -3.67 0.28 20.18
CA LEU A 137 -4.68 1.17 19.61
C LEU A 137 -4.07 2.16 18.63
N SER A 138 -2.73 2.23 18.55
CA SER A 138 -2.00 3.06 17.59
C SER A 138 -1.88 2.39 16.25
N ASN A 139 -2.23 3.11 15.19
CA ASN A 139 -2.08 2.63 13.82
C ASN A 139 -0.69 2.89 13.25
N CYS A 140 0.01 3.89 13.77
CA CYS A 140 1.19 4.50 13.18
C CYS A 140 2.31 4.62 14.22
N ILE A 141 3.46 4.05 13.91
CA ILE A 141 4.66 4.06 14.75
C ILE A 141 5.85 4.40 13.87
N VAL A 142 6.81 5.13 14.39
CA VAL A 142 8.15 5.30 13.81
C VAL A 142 9.15 4.70 14.79
N VAL A 143 10.00 3.78 14.32
CA VAL A 143 11.06 3.21 15.15
C VAL A 143 12.22 4.20 15.30
N PRO A 144 13.05 4.07 16.36
CA PRO A 144 14.25 4.88 16.51
C PRO A 144 15.18 4.82 15.29
N GLU A 145 16.04 5.82 15.15
CA GLU A 145 17.04 5.85 14.08
C GLU A 145 17.86 4.57 14.04
N LEU A 146 18.01 4.03 12.85
CA LEU A 146 18.68 2.78 12.60
C LEU A 146 20.18 2.96 12.79
N HIS A 147 20.79 2.16 13.67
CA HIS A 147 22.22 2.18 13.90
C HIS A 147 22.99 1.50 12.75
N ASP A 148 24.09 2.12 12.30
CA ASP A 148 24.92 1.62 11.19
C ASP A 148 25.80 0.43 11.61
N SER A 149 25.15 -0.71 11.81
CA SER A 149 25.78 -2.01 12.12
C SER A 149 24.80 -3.15 11.84
N TYR A 150 25.31 -4.38 11.66
CA TYR A 150 24.42 -5.55 11.59
C TYR A 150 23.55 -5.70 12.85
N GLY A 151 24.12 -5.41 14.04
CA GLY A 151 23.35 -5.40 15.28
C GLY A 151 22.17 -4.43 15.20
N GLY A 152 22.40 -3.20 14.73
CA GLY A 152 21.34 -2.21 14.54
C GLY A 152 20.29 -2.63 13.52
N VAL A 153 20.71 -3.17 12.38
CA VAL A 153 19.79 -3.67 11.35
C VAL A 153 18.90 -4.80 11.89
N PHE A 154 19.47 -5.78 12.59
CA PHE A 154 18.71 -6.90 13.15
C PHE A 154 17.86 -6.50 14.35
N TYR A 155 18.31 -5.55 15.15
CA TYR A 155 17.53 -4.97 16.23
C TYR A 155 16.26 -4.30 15.69
N THR A 156 16.40 -3.45 14.67
CA THR A 156 15.27 -2.81 14.01
C THR A 156 14.32 -3.85 13.37
N ASP A 157 14.85 -4.88 12.71
CA ASP A 157 14.06 -5.95 12.12
C ASP A 157 13.23 -6.71 13.18
N GLN A 158 13.81 -6.96 14.35
CA GLN A 158 13.09 -7.54 15.48
C GLN A 158 12.01 -6.58 16.01
N GLN A 159 12.30 -5.28 16.16
CA GLN A 159 11.28 -4.28 16.53
C GLN A 159 10.09 -4.30 15.56
N LEU A 160 10.35 -4.36 14.25
CA LEU A 160 9.30 -4.47 13.23
C LEU A 160 8.39 -5.67 13.46
N ALA A 161 8.98 -6.87 13.70
CA ALA A 161 8.21 -8.07 13.98
C ALA A 161 7.32 -7.92 15.23
N GLN A 162 7.88 -7.33 16.30
CA GLN A 162 7.14 -7.12 17.54
C GLN A 162 5.99 -6.12 17.40
N LEU A 163 6.16 -5.09 16.59
CA LEU A 163 5.14 -4.09 16.31
C LEU A 163 4.05 -4.61 15.36
N PHE A 164 4.45 -5.33 14.29
CA PHE A 164 3.48 -5.91 13.35
C PHE A 164 2.54 -6.92 14.03
N LYS A 165 3.05 -7.79 14.89
CA LYS A 165 2.20 -8.75 15.61
C LYS A 165 1.13 -8.08 16.50
N ARG A 166 1.31 -6.79 16.85
CA ARG A 166 0.36 -5.95 17.62
C ARG A 166 -0.48 -5.02 16.74
N ARG A 167 -0.49 -5.22 15.41
CA ARG A 167 -1.31 -4.51 14.41
C ARG A 167 -0.86 -3.09 14.11
N CYS A 168 0.38 -2.74 14.40
CA CYS A 168 0.94 -1.43 14.07
C CYS A 168 1.38 -1.35 12.60
N GLY A 169 1.29 -0.17 12.01
CA GLY A 169 2.02 0.22 10.81
C GLY A 169 3.29 0.96 11.22
N VAL A 170 4.41 0.71 10.54
CA VAL A 170 5.71 1.18 11.00
C VAL A 170 6.46 1.94 9.91
N GLY A 171 7.17 3.00 10.31
CA GLY A 171 8.12 3.73 9.47
C GLY A 171 9.55 3.57 9.95
N VAL A 172 10.47 3.41 9.00
CA VAL A 172 11.91 3.28 9.22
C VAL A 172 12.65 4.20 8.27
N ASP A 173 13.58 4.99 8.78
CA ASP A 173 14.56 5.70 7.97
C ASP A 173 15.85 4.90 7.87
N ILE A 174 16.36 4.69 6.66
CA ILE A 174 17.58 3.91 6.42
C ILE A 174 18.79 4.77 6.05
N SER A 175 18.65 6.10 6.13
CA SER A 175 19.68 7.05 5.71
C SER A 175 20.96 7.01 6.57
N ASN A 176 20.88 6.49 7.79
CA ASN A 176 22.03 6.37 8.68
C ASN A 176 22.96 5.21 8.29
N LEU A 177 22.48 4.24 7.49
CA LEU A 177 23.33 3.15 7.00
C LEU A 177 24.36 3.69 6.01
N ARG A 178 25.60 3.20 6.12
CA ARG A 178 26.69 3.59 5.21
C ARG A 178 26.41 3.15 3.78
N PRO A 179 26.89 3.92 2.78
CA PRO A 179 26.63 3.64 1.38
C PRO A 179 27.41 2.41 0.88
N SER A 180 26.95 1.89 -0.25
CA SER A 180 27.59 0.78 -0.97
C SER A 180 29.08 1.05 -1.24
N GLY A 181 29.91 0.03 -1.10
CA GLY A 181 31.36 0.15 -1.27
C GLY A 181 32.11 0.75 -0.07
N ALA A 182 31.40 1.24 0.97
CA ALA A 182 32.06 1.73 2.18
C ALA A 182 32.85 0.62 2.89
N LYS A 183 34.05 0.94 3.37
CA LYS A 183 34.95 -0.01 4.06
C LYS A 183 34.32 -0.51 5.36
N VAL A 184 34.44 -1.79 5.61
CA VAL A 184 34.06 -2.48 6.84
C VAL A 184 35.20 -3.35 7.33
N SER A 185 35.30 -3.57 8.65
CA SER A 185 36.37 -4.36 9.30
C SER A 185 36.02 -5.85 9.42
N ASN A 186 35.07 -6.34 8.60
CA ASN A 186 34.70 -7.76 8.56
C ASN A 186 35.34 -8.46 7.34
N ALA A 187 35.09 -9.78 7.19
CA ALA A 187 35.64 -10.59 6.11
C ALA A 187 35.30 -10.12 4.69
N ALA A 188 34.24 -9.31 4.50
CA ALA A 188 33.82 -8.78 3.20
C ALA A 188 34.67 -7.58 2.75
N GLY A 189 35.27 -6.83 3.69
CA GLY A 189 36.08 -5.63 3.41
C GLY A 189 35.29 -4.41 2.98
N SER A 190 34.11 -4.58 2.37
CA SER A 190 33.18 -3.50 2.00
C SER A 190 31.72 -3.93 2.23
N THR A 191 30.83 -2.94 2.37
CA THR A 191 29.38 -3.18 2.50
C THR A 191 28.66 -3.14 1.16
N SER A 192 27.54 -3.85 1.08
CA SER A 192 26.57 -3.79 -0.05
C SER A 192 25.66 -2.54 -0.02
N GLY A 193 25.76 -1.70 1.02
CA GLY A 193 25.01 -0.45 1.14
C GLY A 193 23.64 -0.56 1.81
N ALA A 194 23.01 0.60 2.00
CA ALA A 194 21.74 0.74 2.71
C ALA A 194 20.59 0.00 2.02
N VAL A 195 20.53 0.07 0.70
CA VAL A 195 19.44 -0.48 -0.13
C VAL A 195 19.38 -2.02 -0.05
N SER A 196 20.52 -2.68 0.16
CA SER A 196 20.57 -4.13 0.25
C SER A 196 19.76 -4.72 1.43
N PHE A 197 19.51 -3.95 2.49
CA PHE A 197 18.73 -4.38 3.65
C PHE A 197 17.21 -4.19 3.51
N MET A 198 16.76 -3.47 2.48
CA MET A 198 15.33 -3.19 2.29
C MET A 198 14.49 -4.46 2.11
N ASN A 199 15.02 -5.45 1.39
CA ASN A 199 14.32 -6.73 1.20
C ASN A 199 14.11 -7.47 2.51
N ARG A 200 15.07 -7.40 3.45
CA ARG A 200 14.94 -7.99 4.76
C ARG A 200 13.73 -7.43 5.51
N PHE A 201 13.66 -6.11 5.67
CA PHE A 201 12.54 -5.45 6.34
C PHE A 201 11.20 -5.70 5.63
N SER A 202 11.23 -5.72 4.29
CA SER A 202 10.07 -6.06 3.47
C SER A 202 9.57 -7.49 3.72
N ASN A 203 10.47 -8.47 3.86
CA ASN A 203 10.10 -9.85 4.14
C ASN A 203 9.50 -10.01 5.54
N THR A 204 10.07 -9.39 6.56
CA THR A 204 9.51 -9.38 7.91
C THR A 204 8.08 -8.87 7.93
N THR A 205 7.78 -7.81 7.14
CA THR A 205 6.43 -7.27 7.00
C THR A 205 5.45 -8.29 6.40
N ARG A 206 5.91 -9.13 5.48
CA ARG A 206 5.09 -10.15 4.81
C ARG A 206 4.88 -11.40 5.65
N GLU A 207 5.87 -11.77 6.44
CA GLU A 207 5.89 -12.99 7.25
C GLU A 207 5.06 -12.86 8.51
N VAL A 208 5.08 -11.68 9.16
CA VAL A 208 4.33 -11.47 10.40
C VAL A 208 2.85 -11.26 10.13
N ALA A 209 2.06 -12.28 10.43
CA ALA A 209 0.60 -12.28 10.24
C ALA A 209 -0.11 -11.33 11.22
N GLN A 210 -1.11 -10.61 10.72
CA GLN A 210 -1.99 -9.71 11.49
C GLN A 210 -3.48 -10.14 11.45
N ASN A 211 -3.76 -11.43 11.45
CA ASN A 211 -5.12 -11.96 11.40
C ASN A 211 -5.92 -11.42 10.19
N GLY A 212 -5.48 -11.77 8.98
CA GLY A 212 -6.11 -11.37 7.71
C GLY A 212 -5.73 -9.97 7.19
N ARG A 213 -4.82 -9.27 7.88
CA ARG A 213 -4.21 -8.04 7.42
C ARG A 213 -2.69 -8.26 7.27
N ARG A 214 -2.08 -7.74 6.23
CA ARG A 214 -0.60 -7.67 6.11
C ARG A 214 -0.08 -6.53 6.99
N GLY A 215 1.16 -6.63 7.45
CA GLY A 215 1.90 -5.52 8.01
C GLY A 215 1.94 -4.34 7.02
N ALA A 216 2.22 -3.15 7.50
CA ALA A 216 2.43 -1.98 6.67
C ALA A 216 3.75 -1.32 7.09
N LEU A 217 4.66 -1.15 6.13
CA LEU A 217 5.99 -0.59 6.34
C LEU A 217 6.22 0.59 5.38
N MET A 218 6.80 1.66 5.89
CA MET A 218 7.42 2.74 5.12
C MET A 218 8.93 2.66 5.30
N LEU A 219 9.66 2.65 4.20
CA LEU A 219 11.09 2.89 4.19
C LEU A 219 11.36 4.26 3.58
N THR A 220 12.08 5.11 4.33
CA THR A 220 12.49 6.43 3.86
C THR A 220 14.00 6.51 3.70
N MET A 221 14.45 7.30 2.73
CA MET A 221 15.84 7.66 2.54
C MET A 221 15.96 9.14 2.19
N ASP A 222 16.97 9.78 2.73
CA ASP A 222 17.27 11.18 2.42
C ASP A 222 17.86 11.32 1.03
N ILE A 223 17.47 12.37 0.30
CA ILE A 223 17.95 12.67 -1.05
C ILE A 223 19.45 12.87 -1.11
N ALA A 224 20.09 13.28 -0.02
CA ALA A 224 21.52 13.46 0.06
C ALA A 224 22.32 12.14 0.16
N HIS A 225 21.67 10.99 0.40
CA HIS A 225 22.37 9.73 0.59
C HIS A 225 23.01 9.22 -0.71
N PRO A 226 24.26 8.72 -0.70
CA PRO A 226 24.93 8.23 -1.92
C PRO A 226 24.24 7.08 -2.64
N ASP A 227 23.48 6.21 -1.92
CA ASP A 227 22.72 5.09 -2.50
C ASP A 227 21.31 5.48 -2.94
N ILE A 228 20.97 6.77 -3.00
CA ILE A 228 19.59 7.22 -3.27
C ILE A 228 19.10 6.81 -4.66
N GLU A 229 19.95 6.75 -5.65
CA GLU A 229 19.58 6.34 -7.00
C GLU A 229 19.14 4.87 -7.05
N ASP A 230 19.84 3.98 -6.35
CA ASP A 230 19.44 2.58 -6.18
C ASP A 230 18.13 2.45 -5.40
N PHE A 231 17.93 3.30 -4.37
CA PHE A 231 16.67 3.35 -3.62
C PHE A 231 15.49 3.77 -4.50
N ILE A 232 15.65 4.78 -5.35
CA ILE A 232 14.63 5.28 -6.28
C ILE A 232 14.22 4.19 -7.27
N THR A 233 15.19 3.46 -7.79
CA THR A 233 15.00 2.52 -8.90
C THR A 233 14.62 1.10 -8.46
N ILE A 234 14.75 0.76 -7.18
CA ILE A 234 14.60 -0.62 -6.70
C ILE A 234 13.25 -1.26 -7.07
N LYS A 235 12.18 -0.47 -7.09
CA LYS A 235 10.83 -0.94 -7.43
C LYS A 235 10.52 -0.93 -8.93
N GLN A 236 11.48 -0.62 -9.77
CA GLN A 236 11.36 -0.92 -11.21
C GLN A 236 11.37 -2.44 -11.43
N ASP A 237 11.98 -3.19 -10.52
CA ASP A 237 11.75 -4.62 -10.37
C ASP A 237 10.60 -4.85 -9.38
N LEU A 238 9.41 -5.18 -9.92
CA LEU A 238 8.19 -5.36 -9.13
C LEU A 238 8.24 -6.56 -8.16
N THR A 239 9.28 -7.39 -8.23
CA THR A 239 9.49 -8.52 -7.32
C THR A 239 10.24 -8.11 -6.04
N LYS A 240 10.89 -6.94 -6.04
CA LYS A 240 11.68 -6.44 -4.92
C LYS A 240 10.85 -5.55 -3.98
N VAL A 241 11.18 -5.62 -2.70
CA VAL A 241 10.62 -4.78 -1.62
C VAL A 241 9.08 -4.70 -1.65
N THR A 242 8.42 -5.84 -1.93
CA THR A 242 6.96 -5.92 -2.12
C THR A 242 6.14 -5.72 -0.83
N GLY A 243 6.79 -5.77 0.34
CA GLY A 243 6.15 -5.59 1.66
C GLY A 243 6.27 -4.19 2.23
N ALA A 244 6.91 -3.24 1.53
CA ALA A 244 7.09 -1.88 2.01
C ALA A 244 6.74 -0.84 0.95
N ASN A 245 6.20 0.31 1.38
CA ASN A 245 6.18 1.54 0.58
C ASN A 245 7.53 2.24 0.73
N ILE A 246 7.94 2.97 -0.29
CA ILE A 246 9.18 3.76 -0.26
C ILE A 246 8.89 5.24 -0.53
N SER A 247 9.55 6.11 0.21
CA SER A 247 9.45 7.56 0.01
C SER A 247 10.80 8.26 0.21
N ILE A 248 11.04 9.29 -0.59
CA ILE A 248 12.26 10.09 -0.52
C ILE A 248 12.03 11.30 0.36
N ARG A 249 12.97 11.60 1.25
CA ARG A 249 13.00 12.84 2.00
C ARG A 249 13.75 13.89 1.17
N LEU A 250 13.01 14.83 0.58
CA LEU A 250 13.54 15.91 -0.26
C LEU A 250 13.82 17.15 0.56
N SER A 251 15.04 17.69 0.47
CA SER A 251 15.41 18.98 1.05
C SER A 251 15.07 20.15 0.13
N ASP A 252 14.85 21.33 0.68
CA ASP A 252 14.70 22.58 -0.09
C ASP A 252 15.98 22.90 -0.89
N GLU A 253 17.17 22.55 -0.36
CA GLU A 253 18.45 22.63 -1.06
C GLU A 253 18.40 21.86 -2.40
N PHE A 254 17.93 20.61 -2.36
CA PHE A 254 17.79 19.79 -3.56
C PHE A 254 16.74 20.37 -4.52
N MET A 255 15.57 20.75 -4.02
CA MET A 255 14.49 21.29 -4.86
C MET A 255 14.89 22.60 -5.55
N GLN A 256 15.64 23.46 -4.88
CA GLN A 256 16.21 24.68 -5.48
C GLN A 256 17.29 24.35 -6.53
N ALA A 257 18.11 23.32 -6.29
CA ALA A 257 19.10 22.86 -7.27
C ALA A 257 18.40 22.27 -8.51
N VAL A 258 17.29 21.52 -8.34
CA VAL A 258 16.43 21.03 -9.43
C VAL A 258 15.89 22.21 -10.25
N GLU A 259 15.32 23.23 -9.61
CA GLU A 259 14.73 24.37 -10.31
C GLU A 259 15.78 25.15 -11.13
N LYS A 260 16.96 25.33 -10.58
CA LYS A 260 18.08 26.07 -11.21
C LYS A 260 18.95 25.20 -12.12
N ASN A 261 18.69 23.91 -12.23
CA ASN A 261 19.50 22.92 -12.94
C ASN A 261 20.97 22.90 -12.48
N ASN A 262 21.19 22.96 -11.18
CA ASN A 262 22.50 23.01 -10.54
C ASN A 262 22.99 21.62 -10.16
N GLN A 263 24.30 21.53 -9.83
CA GLN A 263 24.88 20.39 -9.17
C GLN A 263 24.36 20.28 -7.73
N TYR A 264 24.29 19.03 -7.25
CA TYR A 264 23.92 18.68 -5.87
C TYR A 264 24.93 17.66 -5.33
N ILE A 265 25.22 17.73 -4.03
CA ILE A 265 26.21 16.87 -3.41
C ILE A 265 25.53 15.80 -2.56
N HIS A 266 25.65 14.56 -2.97
CA HIS A 266 25.37 13.42 -2.10
C HIS A 266 26.47 13.34 -1.05
N ARG A 267 26.09 13.05 0.21
CA ARG A 267 27.01 13.02 1.34
C ARG A 267 26.59 11.99 2.39
N TRP A 268 27.56 11.38 3.03
CA TRP A 268 27.31 10.50 4.18
C TRP A 268 28.44 10.61 5.21
N PRO A 269 28.19 10.71 6.53
CA PRO A 269 26.86 10.88 7.15
C PRO A 269 26.20 12.20 6.69
N ILE A 270 24.85 12.18 6.57
CA ILE A 270 24.08 13.25 5.92
C ILE A 270 24.23 14.59 6.66
N ASP A 271 24.13 14.55 7.99
CA ASP A 271 24.16 15.74 8.86
C ASP A 271 25.60 16.15 9.28
N SER A 272 26.63 15.45 8.74
CA SER A 272 28.02 15.73 9.10
C SER A 272 28.54 16.96 8.40
N LYS A 273 29.28 17.80 9.14
CA LYS A 273 30.04 18.90 8.55
C LYS A 273 31.27 18.43 7.77
N ASP A 274 31.75 17.21 8.05
CA ASP A 274 32.88 16.53 7.40
C ASP A 274 32.43 15.12 6.95
N PRO A 275 31.69 15.03 5.85
CA PRO A 275 31.16 13.75 5.37
C PRO A 275 32.29 12.86 4.86
N LYS A 276 32.21 11.58 5.17
CA LYS A 276 33.19 10.55 4.75
C LYS A 276 33.07 10.17 3.27
N PHE A 277 31.90 10.38 2.70
CA PHE A 277 31.57 10.13 1.30
C PHE A 277 30.89 11.35 0.73
N THR A 278 31.36 11.76 -0.44
CA THR A 278 30.74 12.83 -1.25
C THR A 278 30.70 12.40 -2.69
N LYS A 279 29.61 12.70 -3.40
CA LYS A 279 29.46 12.49 -4.84
C LYS A 279 28.66 13.66 -5.42
N GLU A 280 29.24 14.36 -6.37
CA GLU A 280 28.54 15.42 -7.08
C GLU A 280 27.68 14.82 -8.21
N ILE A 281 26.44 15.28 -8.32
CA ILE A 281 25.48 14.84 -9.35
C ILE A 281 24.73 16.06 -9.91
N ASN A 282 24.13 15.92 -11.08
CA ASN A 282 23.17 16.91 -11.56
C ASN A 282 21.80 16.67 -10.90
N ALA A 283 21.26 17.69 -10.20
CA ALA A 283 19.99 17.57 -9.50
C ALA A 283 18.81 17.30 -10.44
N ARG A 284 18.82 17.88 -11.64
CA ARG A 284 17.76 17.70 -12.65
C ARG A 284 17.72 16.29 -13.20
N ASP A 285 18.87 15.66 -13.41
CA ASP A 285 18.93 14.29 -13.91
C ASP A 285 18.37 13.30 -12.88
N LEU A 286 18.72 13.46 -11.60
CA LEU A 286 18.13 12.65 -10.52
C LEU A 286 16.63 12.90 -10.40
N TRP A 287 16.18 14.16 -10.51
CA TRP A 287 14.78 14.52 -10.53
C TRP A 287 14.00 13.83 -11.65
N ASN A 288 14.55 13.81 -12.86
CA ASN A 288 13.96 13.12 -14.01
C ASN A 288 13.85 11.61 -13.75
N THR A 289 14.84 11.02 -13.08
CA THR A 289 14.79 9.61 -12.65
C THR A 289 13.67 9.37 -11.66
N ILE A 290 13.50 10.25 -10.66
CA ILE A 290 12.38 10.17 -9.70
C ILE A 290 11.03 10.21 -10.42
N ILE A 291 10.84 11.18 -11.31
CA ILE A 291 9.59 11.34 -12.08
C ILE A 291 9.31 10.08 -12.90
N LYS A 292 10.32 9.58 -13.63
CA LYS A 292 10.19 8.37 -14.45
C LYS A 292 9.78 7.16 -13.63
N CYS A 293 10.39 6.95 -12.46
CA CYS A 293 10.05 5.84 -11.58
C CYS A 293 8.63 5.98 -11.02
N ALA A 294 8.25 7.16 -10.52
CA ALA A 294 6.91 7.41 -10.00
C ALA A 294 5.82 7.26 -11.08
N HIS A 295 6.07 7.74 -12.29
CA HIS A 295 5.18 7.55 -13.45
C HIS A 295 5.00 6.06 -13.78
N HIS A 296 6.07 5.25 -13.69
CA HIS A 296 6.04 3.84 -14.08
C HIS A 296 5.39 2.94 -13.00
N THR A 297 5.70 3.16 -11.72
CA THR A 297 5.31 2.26 -10.61
C THR A 297 4.52 2.93 -9.49
N ALA A 298 4.19 4.23 -9.59
CA ALA A 298 3.61 5.06 -8.53
C ALA A 298 4.48 5.15 -7.26
N GLU A 299 5.76 4.82 -7.35
CA GLU A 299 6.76 4.93 -6.28
C GLU A 299 8.11 5.38 -6.86
N PRO A 300 8.92 6.10 -6.08
CA PRO A 300 8.75 6.49 -4.67
C PRO A 300 7.75 7.63 -4.46
N GLY A 301 7.17 7.71 -3.25
CA GLY A 301 6.47 8.90 -2.77
C GLY A 301 7.44 10.02 -2.43
N LEU A 302 6.97 11.26 -2.40
CA LEU A 302 7.78 12.43 -2.07
C LEU A 302 7.38 13.02 -0.72
N ILE A 303 8.37 13.31 0.12
CA ILE A 303 8.22 14.01 1.39
C ILE A 303 9.12 15.24 1.37
N PHE A 304 8.54 16.43 1.44
CA PHE A 304 9.27 17.69 1.51
C PHE A 304 9.76 17.88 2.95
N TRP A 305 10.99 17.37 3.20
CA TRP A 305 11.45 17.05 4.55
C TRP A 305 11.69 18.29 5.42
N ASP A 306 12.22 19.37 4.85
CA ASP A 306 12.43 20.61 5.63
C ASP A 306 11.12 21.17 6.17
N ARG A 307 10.04 21.07 5.39
CA ARG A 307 8.70 21.49 5.84
C ARG A 307 8.11 20.61 6.93
N GLN A 308 8.46 19.30 6.95
CA GLN A 308 8.09 18.42 8.05
C GLN A 308 8.74 18.88 9.38
N HIS A 309 9.83 19.65 9.32
CA HIS A 309 10.49 20.20 10.49
C HIS A 309 9.96 21.59 10.87
N TRP A 310 10.12 22.58 10.01
CA TRP A 310 9.84 23.95 10.40
C TRP A 310 8.34 24.30 10.41
N TYR A 311 7.50 23.64 9.59
CA TYR A 311 6.03 23.78 9.65
C TYR A 311 5.41 22.69 10.52
N SER A 312 5.92 22.52 11.74
CA SER A 312 5.51 21.47 12.69
C SER A 312 5.39 22.02 14.09
N THR A 313 4.43 21.52 14.86
CA THR A 313 4.28 21.84 16.27
C THR A 313 5.15 20.96 17.18
N SER A 314 5.67 19.85 16.67
CA SER A 314 6.47 18.91 17.45
C SER A 314 7.95 18.95 17.07
N SER A 315 8.27 18.96 15.78
CA SER A 315 9.65 18.78 15.31
C SER A 315 10.58 19.97 15.59
N VAL A 316 10.04 21.11 16.04
CA VAL A 316 10.81 22.24 16.55
C VAL A 316 11.41 21.98 17.93
N TYR A 317 10.90 21.00 18.66
CA TYR A 317 11.47 20.53 19.91
C TYR A 317 12.55 19.49 19.62
N PRO A 318 13.77 19.64 20.14
CA PRO A 318 14.87 18.71 19.87
C PRO A 318 14.53 17.24 20.19
N GLU A 319 13.80 17.00 21.28
CA GLU A 319 13.41 15.68 21.77
C GLU A 319 12.32 15.03 20.90
N TYR A 320 11.61 15.82 20.08
CA TYR A 320 10.52 15.38 19.21
C TYR A 320 10.83 15.61 17.72
N LYS A 321 12.13 15.75 17.37
CA LYS A 321 12.56 15.93 15.99
C LYS A 321 12.16 14.72 15.13
N ASN A 322 11.50 14.98 14.02
CA ASN A 322 11.03 13.92 13.09
C ASN A 322 12.20 13.12 12.53
N THR A 323 12.06 11.79 12.47
CA THR A 323 13.04 10.87 11.86
C THR A 323 12.50 10.18 10.60
N SER A 324 11.23 9.82 10.59
CA SER A 324 10.56 9.19 9.45
C SER A 324 9.06 9.48 9.49
N THR A 325 8.32 8.87 8.56
CA THR A 325 6.85 8.92 8.54
C THR A 325 6.26 7.52 8.75
N ASN A 326 4.99 7.46 9.11
CA ASN A 326 4.19 6.23 9.07
C ASN A 326 3.99 5.73 7.63
N PRO A 327 3.43 4.52 7.42
CA PRO A 327 3.30 3.91 6.08
C PRO A 327 2.54 4.71 5.02
N CYS A 328 1.64 5.59 5.42
CA CYS A 328 0.86 6.43 4.51
C CYS A 328 1.35 7.88 4.45
N SER A 329 2.45 8.19 5.13
CA SER A 329 3.14 9.50 5.16
C SER A 329 2.35 10.68 5.73
N GLU A 330 1.17 10.46 6.32
CA GLU A 330 0.38 11.54 6.94
C GLU A 330 0.90 11.98 8.29
N ILE A 331 1.84 11.23 8.90
CA ILE A 331 2.41 11.58 10.20
C ILE A 331 3.92 11.41 10.18
N ALA A 332 4.63 12.52 10.25
CA ALA A 332 6.06 12.53 10.58
C ALA A 332 6.23 12.65 12.09
N MET A 333 7.13 11.87 12.68
CA MET A 333 7.41 11.89 14.11
C MET A 333 8.82 11.40 14.42
N GLN A 334 9.26 11.64 15.67
CA GLN A 334 10.50 11.08 16.18
C GLN A 334 10.43 9.57 16.29
N GLY A 335 11.60 8.93 16.36
CA GLY A 335 11.71 7.51 16.63
C GLY A 335 11.22 7.13 18.02
N GLY A 336 10.52 6.00 18.13
CA GLY A 336 9.91 5.53 19.37
C GLY A 336 8.63 6.27 19.77
N ASP A 337 7.97 6.94 18.82
CA ASP A 337 6.66 7.55 19.03
C ASP A 337 5.56 6.88 18.21
N SER A 338 4.33 7.17 18.58
CA SER A 338 3.14 6.59 17.96
C SER A 338 2.01 7.60 17.88
N CYS A 339 1.13 7.43 16.89
CA CYS A 339 -0.05 8.27 16.74
C CYS A 339 -1.33 7.45 16.70
N ARG A 340 -2.38 8.02 17.30
CA ARG A 340 -3.75 7.49 17.34
C ARG A 340 -4.60 8.34 16.44
N LEU A 341 -5.59 7.73 15.81
CA LEU A 341 -6.34 8.37 14.74
C LEU A 341 -7.85 8.27 14.98
N ILE A 342 -8.52 9.39 14.79
CA ILE A 342 -9.98 9.52 14.70
C ILE A 342 -10.28 10.44 13.50
N ALA A 343 -11.39 10.19 12.81
CA ALA A 343 -11.83 11.03 11.70
C ALA A 343 -13.21 11.65 11.97
N LEU A 344 -13.39 12.91 11.59
CA LEU A 344 -14.69 13.57 11.52
C LEU A 344 -15.37 13.22 10.18
N ASN A 345 -16.62 12.87 10.18
CA ASN A 345 -17.41 12.65 8.97
C ASN A 345 -18.02 13.96 8.50
N LEU A 346 -17.35 14.66 7.59
CA LEU A 346 -17.71 16.01 7.17
C LEU A 346 -19.10 16.11 6.54
N TYR A 347 -19.53 15.08 5.80
CA TYR A 347 -20.83 15.07 5.15
C TYR A 347 -22.01 15.30 6.12
N ASN A 348 -21.92 14.77 7.32
CA ASN A 348 -23.03 14.81 8.29
C ASN A 348 -23.16 16.16 9.04
N PHE A 349 -22.33 17.14 8.70
CA PHE A 349 -22.49 18.52 9.14
C PHE A 349 -23.22 19.37 8.11
N VAL A 350 -23.53 18.83 6.93
CA VAL A 350 -24.37 19.50 5.92
C VAL A 350 -25.84 19.26 6.25
N GLU A 351 -26.56 20.33 6.47
CA GLU A 351 -28.01 20.35 6.60
C GLU A 351 -28.65 20.54 5.24
N HIS A 352 -29.77 19.87 4.98
CA HIS A 352 -30.48 19.87 3.71
C HIS A 352 -29.59 19.55 2.50
N PRO A 353 -28.75 18.46 2.54
CA PRO A 353 -27.78 18.17 1.48
C PRO A 353 -28.44 18.04 0.11
N PHE A 354 -27.72 18.46 -0.92
CA PHE A 354 -28.17 18.41 -2.33
C PHE A 354 -29.43 19.24 -2.65
N THR A 355 -29.74 20.23 -1.84
CA THR A 355 -30.85 21.18 -2.11
C THR A 355 -30.34 22.62 -2.14
N GLU A 356 -31.13 23.55 -2.65
CA GLU A 356 -30.83 24.99 -2.62
C GLU A 356 -30.62 25.54 -1.18
N LYS A 357 -31.11 24.82 -0.17
CA LYS A 357 -30.98 25.18 1.24
C LYS A 357 -29.78 24.51 1.91
N ALA A 358 -28.93 23.83 1.15
CA ALA A 358 -27.79 23.14 1.70
C ALA A 358 -26.85 24.12 2.43
N VAL A 359 -26.55 23.82 3.67
CA VAL A 359 -25.69 24.65 4.51
C VAL A 359 -24.85 23.78 5.45
N PHE A 360 -23.59 24.11 5.61
CA PHE A 360 -22.72 23.47 6.57
C PHE A 360 -22.89 24.12 7.96
N ASN A 361 -23.26 23.35 8.96
CA ASN A 361 -23.45 23.83 10.33
C ASN A 361 -22.10 23.98 11.06
N LEU A 362 -21.49 25.15 10.93
CA LEU A 362 -20.19 25.49 11.52
C LEU A 362 -20.18 25.42 13.06
N ASP A 363 -21.25 25.86 13.73
CA ASP A 363 -21.34 25.84 15.21
C ASP A 363 -21.31 24.39 15.71
N LYS A 364 -22.10 23.53 15.12
CA LYS A 364 -22.12 22.10 15.44
C LYS A 364 -20.79 21.44 15.10
N PHE A 365 -20.17 21.81 13.97
CA PHE A 365 -18.87 21.29 13.57
C PHE A 365 -17.80 21.67 14.58
N TYR A 366 -17.74 22.93 15.00
CA TYR A 366 -16.83 23.37 16.05
C TYR A 366 -17.00 22.55 17.33
N LYS A 367 -18.23 22.43 17.83
CA LYS A 367 -18.53 21.72 19.08
C LYS A 367 -18.12 20.26 19.02
N ILE A 368 -18.49 19.55 17.94
CA ILE A 368 -18.15 18.12 17.77
C ILE A 368 -16.64 17.93 17.53
N THR A 369 -15.98 18.85 16.82
CA THR A 369 -14.53 18.81 16.65
C THR A 369 -13.79 18.99 17.98
N TYR A 370 -14.25 19.91 18.82
CA TYR A 370 -13.74 20.09 20.18
C TYR A 370 -13.86 18.79 20.99
N GLU A 371 -15.04 18.16 21.00
CA GLU A 371 -15.25 16.91 21.71
C GLU A 371 -14.45 15.74 21.11
N ALA A 372 -14.30 15.70 19.79
CA ALA A 372 -13.46 14.71 19.12
C ALA A 372 -11.98 14.84 19.53
N GLN A 373 -11.45 16.05 19.65
CA GLN A 373 -10.09 16.27 20.14
C GLN A 373 -9.94 15.85 21.61
N ARG A 374 -10.98 16.02 22.41
CA ARG A 374 -10.99 15.55 23.79
C ARG A 374 -10.93 14.02 23.85
N LEU A 375 -11.75 13.33 23.05
CA LEU A 375 -11.68 11.87 22.90
C LEU A 375 -10.33 11.40 22.33
N MET A 376 -9.66 12.20 21.50
CA MET A 376 -8.30 11.89 21.05
C MET A 376 -7.29 11.87 22.20
N ASP A 377 -7.38 12.78 23.15
CA ASP A 377 -6.53 12.75 24.35
C ASP A 377 -6.86 11.57 25.26
N ASP A 378 -8.16 11.25 25.44
CA ASP A 378 -8.59 10.05 26.17
C ASP A 378 -8.05 8.77 25.51
N LEU A 379 -7.96 8.74 24.18
CA LEU A 379 -7.40 7.62 23.44
C LEU A 379 -5.90 7.43 23.71
N VAL A 380 -5.18 8.48 24.05
CA VAL A 380 -3.77 8.37 24.52
C VAL A 380 -3.71 7.59 25.83
N ASP A 381 -4.62 7.84 26.77
CA ASP A 381 -4.66 7.11 28.04
C ASP A 381 -5.08 5.64 27.84
N LEU A 382 -6.07 5.40 26.98
CA LEU A 382 -6.49 4.05 26.59
C LEU A 382 -5.37 3.25 25.92
N GLU A 383 -4.57 3.89 25.06
CA GLU A 383 -3.38 3.26 24.48
C GLU A 383 -2.31 3.00 25.54
N THR A 384 -2.09 3.93 26.46
CA THR A 384 -1.19 3.73 27.61
C THR A 384 -1.56 2.46 28.38
N GLU A 385 -2.84 2.26 28.71
CA GLU A 385 -3.34 1.04 29.35
C GLU A 385 -3.13 -0.21 28.48
N ALA A 386 -3.32 -0.09 27.15
CA ALA A 386 -3.07 -1.19 26.22
C ALA A 386 -1.59 -1.59 26.19
N ILE A 387 -0.67 -0.62 26.16
CA ILE A 387 0.78 -0.88 26.22
C ILE A 387 1.17 -1.50 27.58
N GLU A 388 0.63 -1.01 28.68
CA GLU A 388 0.88 -1.58 30.00
C GLU A 388 0.42 -3.05 30.09
N ARG A 389 -0.71 -3.40 29.45
CA ARG A 389 -1.14 -4.81 29.31
C ARG A 389 -0.17 -5.64 28.46
N ILE A 390 0.36 -5.07 27.36
CA ILE A 390 1.38 -5.73 26.53
C ILE A 390 2.65 -5.99 27.37
N LEU A 391 3.18 -4.97 28.04
CA LEU A 391 4.37 -5.09 28.90
C LEU A 391 4.17 -6.11 30.04
N ASN A 392 3.01 -6.11 30.67
CA ASN A 392 2.69 -7.10 31.70
C ASN A 392 2.70 -8.54 31.16
N LYS A 393 2.18 -8.75 29.95
CA LYS A 393 2.26 -10.05 29.25
C LYS A 393 3.71 -10.43 28.96
N VAL A 394 4.48 -9.53 28.31
CA VAL A 394 5.89 -9.78 27.96
C VAL A 394 6.74 -10.11 29.18
N ASN A 395 6.55 -9.39 30.29
CA ASN A 395 7.25 -9.66 31.54
C ASN A 395 6.95 -11.04 32.14
N LYS A 396 5.73 -11.56 31.92
CA LYS A 396 5.26 -12.86 32.42
C LYS A 396 5.58 -14.04 31.48
N ASP A 397 6.05 -13.79 30.28
CA ASP A 397 6.40 -14.85 29.32
C ASP A 397 7.62 -15.64 29.80
N ASP A 398 7.61 -16.93 29.52
CA ASP A 398 8.68 -17.87 29.90
C ASP A 398 9.92 -17.76 28.98
N GLU A 399 9.89 -16.88 27.97
CA GLU A 399 11.04 -16.62 27.10
C GLU A 399 12.24 -16.09 27.90
N PRO A 400 13.48 -16.48 27.53
CA PRO A 400 14.70 -15.92 28.12
C PRO A 400 14.72 -14.38 28.01
N GLN A 401 15.25 -13.71 29.05
CA GLN A 401 15.26 -12.26 29.14
C GLN A 401 15.89 -11.58 27.91
N ASN A 402 17.03 -12.12 27.43
CA ASN A 402 17.73 -11.59 26.26
C ASN A 402 16.94 -11.73 24.94
N ILE A 403 15.92 -12.59 24.87
CA ILE A 403 15.08 -12.76 23.69
C ILE A 403 13.94 -11.73 23.70
N LYS A 404 13.29 -11.54 24.85
CA LYS A 404 12.15 -10.63 24.99
C LYS A 404 12.54 -9.14 25.21
N GLU A 405 13.83 -8.86 25.40
CA GLU A 405 14.33 -7.51 25.71
C GLU A 405 13.92 -6.48 24.66
N VAL A 406 14.10 -6.79 23.38
CA VAL A 406 13.77 -5.87 22.28
C VAL A 406 12.28 -5.51 22.26
N GLU A 407 11.39 -6.49 22.50
CA GLU A 407 9.96 -6.21 22.60
C GLU A 407 9.66 -5.31 23.81
N LYS A 408 10.25 -5.61 24.95
CA LYS A 408 10.06 -4.86 26.19
C LYS A 408 10.51 -3.41 26.03
N GLU A 409 11.76 -3.20 25.60
CA GLU A 409 12.34 -1.86 25.39
C GLU A 409 11.53 -1.04 24.39
N THR A 410 11.07 -1.68 23.30
CA THR A 410 10.24 -1.01 22.28
C THR A 410 8.95 -0.49 22.89
N TRP A 411 8.24 -1.30 23.68
CA TRP A 411 6.98 -0.88 24.31
C TRP A 411 7.18 0.08 25.47
N GLU A 412 8.26 -0.03 26.24
CA GLU A 412 8.62 0.93 27.29
C GLU A 412 8.90 2.33 26.71
N LEU A 413 9.63 2.39 25.58
CA LEU A 413 9.88 3.64 24.87
C LEU A 413 8.56 4.28 24.37
N LEU A 414 7.70 3.49 23.70
CA LEU A 414 6.39 3.96 23.23
C LEU A 414 5.47 4.43 24.36
N LEU A 415 5.53 3.75 25.51
CA LEU A 415 4.79 4.15 26.70
C LEU A 415 5.26 5.52 27.21
N LYS A 416 6.58 5.68 27.31
CA LYS A 416 7.19 6.94 27.77
C LYS A 416 6.84 8.11 26.85
N THR A 417 7.15 7.97 25.55
CA THR A 417 6.93 9.05 24.58
C THR A 417 5.45 9.38 24.41
N GLY A 418 4.58 8.36 24.46
CA GLY A 418 3.13 8.56 24.43
C GLY A 418 2.59 9.36 25.61
N LYS A 419 3.10 9.10 26.83
CA LYS A 419 2.74 9.85 28.04
C LYS A 419 3.28 11.28 28.02
N GLU A 420 4.51 11.48 27.56
CA GLU A 420 5.20 12.78 27.56
C GLU A 420 4.65 13.73 26.50
N GLY A 421 4.56 13.29 25.24
CA GLY A 421 4.14 14.13 24.11
C GLY A 421 2.62 14.17 23.89
N ARG A 422 1.91 13.11 24.24
CA ARG A 422 0.46 12.97 24.05
C ARG A 422 0.02 13.32 22.61
N ARG A 423 0.73 12.80 21.62
CA ARG A 423 0.49 13.03 20.21
C ARG A 423 -0.87 12.49 19.79
N THR A 424 -1.64 13.29 19.06
CA THR A 424 -2.94 12.93 18.49
C THR A 424 -2.97 13.17 16.99
N GLY A 425 -3.94 12.56 16.30
CA GLY A 425 -4.13 12.70 14.86
C GLY A 425 -5.62 12.77 14.53
N LEU A 426 -6.27 13.89 14.86
CA LEU A 426 -7.66 14.13 14.48
C LEU A 426 -7.73 14.55 13.02
N GLY A 427 -8.36 13.70 12.20
CA GLY A 427 -8.55 13.93 10.76
C GLY A 427 -10.01 14.09 10.38
N PHE A 428 -10.27 13.84 9.10
CA PHE A 428 -11.62 13.82 8.56
C PHE A 428 -11.75 12.80 7.43
N THR A 429 -12.99 12.51 7.06
CA THR A 429 -13.41 11.75 5.88
C THR A 429 -14.58 12.46 5.22
N ALA A 430 -14.98 12.05 4.04
CA ALA A 430 -16.13 12.61 3.33
C ALA A 430 -15.98 14.06 2.84
N LEU A 431 -14.75 14.53 2.54
CA LEU A 431 -14.56 15.89 2.02
C LEU A 431 -15.29 16.08 0.69
N ALA A 432 -15.08 15.19 -0.27
CA ALA A 432 -15.73 15.27 -1.60
C ALA A 432 -17.25 15.20 -1.49
N ASP A 433 -17.78 14.32 -0.64
CA ASP A 433 -19.22 14.21 -0.41
C ASP A 433 -19.82 15.44 0.25
N MET A 434 -19.11 16.07 1.18
CA MET A 434 -19.52 17.32 1.79
C MET A 434 -19.61 18.45 0.76
N ILE A 435 -18.58 18.57 -0.09
CA ILE A 435 -18.51 19.58 -1.15
C ILE A 435 -19.67 19.37 -2.15
N ALA A 436 -19.86 18.13 -2.62
CA ALA A 436 -20.96 17.78 -3.51
C ALA A 436 -22.34 18.03 -2.88
N ALA A 437 -22.50 17.73 -1.57
CA ALA A 437 -23.75 17.98 -0.84
C ALA A 437 -24.12 19.45 -0.73
N LEU A 438 -23.13 20.34 -0.80
CA LEU A 438 -23.30 21.81 -0.83
C LEU A 438 -23.51 22.36 -2.26
N GLY A 439 -23.44 21.49 -3.28
CA GLY A 439 -23.63 21.86 -4.68
C GLY A 439 -22.38 22.43 -5.37
N PHE A 440 -21.18 22.26 -4.79
CA PHE A 440 -19.94 22.70 -5.41
C PHE A 440 -19.26 21.55 -6.18
N SER A 441 -18.52 21.90 -7.25
CA SER A 441 -17.48 21.03 -7.79
C SER A 441 -16.24 21.05 -6.89
N ILE A 442 -15.59 19.89 -6.69
CA ILE A 442 -14.46 19.77 -5.75
C ILE A 442 -13.25 20.62 -6.15
N ASP A 443 -13.09 20.93 -7.42
CA ASP A 443 -12.00 21.76 -7.96
C ASP A 443 -12.40 23.22 -8.25
N SER A 444 -13.58 23.64 -7.79
CA SER A 444 -13.99 25.03 -7.88
C SER A 444 -13.27 25.91 -6.85
N ASP A 445 -13.09 27.19 -7.20
CA ASP A 445 -12.49 28.15 -6.27
C ASP A 445 -13.38 28.40 -5.04
N GLU A 446 -14.68 28.30 -5.20
CA GLU A 446 -15.69 28.40 -4.14
C GLU A 446 -15.52 27.24 -3.13
N ALA A 447 -15.33 26.00 -3.63
CA ALA A 447 -15.08 24.84 -2.78
C ALA A 447 -13.76 24.99 -2.02
N ILE A 448 -12.69 25.42 -2.69
CA ILE A 448 -11.38 25.63 -2.06
C ILE A 448 -11.47 26.67 -0.94
N ALA A 449 -12.09 27.82 -1.22
CA ALA A 449 -12.28 28.88 -0.22
C ALA A 449 -13.16 28.42 0.96
N PHE A 450 -14.18 27.62 0.68
CA PHE A 450 -15.05 27.06 1.70
C PHE A 450 -14.32 26.05 2.59
N VAL A 451 -13.49 25.19 1.99
CA VAL A 451 -12.66 24.22 2.73
C VAL A 451 -11.65 24.96 3.61
N GLU A 452 -11.05 26.06 3.15
CA GLU A 452 -10.16 26.89 3.99
C GLU A 452 -10.89 27.37 5.26
N LYS A 453 -12.11 27.88 5.11
CA LYS A 453 -12.94 28.31 6.24
C LYS A 453 -13.23 27.17 7.22
N ILE A 454 -13.56 25.99 6.72
CA ILE A 454 -13.81 24.79 7.55
C ILE A 454 -12.54 24.38 8.28
N MET A 455 -11.40 24.34 7.59
CA MET A 455 -10.14 23.90 8.18
C MET A 455 -9.64 24.89 9.25
N LYS A 456 -9.82 26.17 9.04
CA LYS A 456 -9.55 27.21 10.05
C LYS A 456 -10.41 26.98 11.31
N GLU A 457 -11.70 26.72 11.13
CA GLU A 457 -12.61 26.44 12.26
C GLU A 457 -12.27 25.14 12.98
N LYS A 458 -11.90 24.08 12.22
CA LYS A 458 -11.41 22.81 12.77
C LYS A 458 -10.17 23.06 13.64
N CYS A 459 -9.18 23.74 13.10
CA CYS A 459 -7.95 24.08 13.82
C CYS A 459 -8.25 24.88 15.11
N ARG A 460 -9.17 25.86 15.04
CA ARG A 460 -9.60 26.63 16.20
C ARG A 460 -10.18 25.72 17.30
N ALA A 461 -11.11 24.84 16.93
CA ALA A 461 -11.77 23.92 17.89
C ALA A 461 -10.78 22.95 18.53
N GLU A 462 -9.86 22.39 17.76
CA GLU A 462 -8.82 21.48 18.21
C GLU A 462 -7.86 22.14 19.22
N PHE A 463 -7.38 23.33 18.89
CA PHE A 463 -6.48 24.05 19.77
C PHE A 463 -7.19 24.60 21.02
N ASP A 464 -8.42 25.12 20.90
CA ASP A 464 -9.23 25.51 22.06
C ASP A 464 -9.41 24.33 23.03
N CYS A 465 -9.71 23.14 22.52
CA CYS A 465 -9.81 21.93 23.34
C CYS A 465 -8.47 21.54 23.98
N SER A 466 -7.38 21.53 23.23
CA SER A 466 -6.07 21.13 23.74
C SER A 466 -5.55 22.13 24.81
N ILE A 467 -5.86 23.43 24.67
CA ILE A 467 -5.54 24.46 25.66
C ILE A 467 -6.43 24.30 26.90
N ASP A 468 -7.72 24.06 26.74
CA ASP A 468 -8.63 23.82 27.86
C ASP A 468 -8.22 22.57 28.65
N MET A 469 -7.84 21.48 27.93
CA MET A 469 -7.32 20.29 28.59
C MET A 469 -5.96 20.51 29.27
N SER A 470 -5.14 21.47 28.82
CA SER A 470 -3.91 21.81 29.53
C SER A 470 -4.21 22.44 30.89
N LEU A 471 -5.29 23.21 31.00
CA LEU A 471 -5.77 23.77 32.28
C LEU A 471 -6.38 22.69 33.18
N GLU A 472 -7.05 21.68 32.57
CA GLU A 472 -7.71 20.62 33.30
C GLU A 472 -6.76 19.46 33.70
N ARG A 473 -5.83 19.09 32.81
CA ARG A 473 -5.04 17.86 32.87
C ARG A 473 -3.52 18.07 32.81
N GLY A 474 -3.08 19.33 32.66
CA GLY A 474 -1.68 19.69 32.44
C GLY A 474 -1.25 19.67 30.96
N SER A 475 -0.24 20.46 30.61
CA SER A 475 0.37 20.48 29.28
C SER A 475 1.18 19.21 29.00
N PHE A 476 1.51 18.95 27.72
CA PHE A 476 2.51 17.95 27.39
C PHE A 476 3.86 18.30 28.05
N LEU A 477 4.67 17.29 28.30
CA LEU A 477 5.95 17.47 28.99
C LEU A 477 6.93 18.28 28.12
N GLY A 478 7.51 19.32 28.70
CA GLY A 478 8.50 20.16 28.01
C GLY A 478 7.90 21.31 27.21
N PHE A 479 6.60 21.63 27.36
CA PHE A 479 6.03 22.85 26.75
C PHE A 479 6.87 24.09 27.04
N ASN A 480 7.34 24.76 25.99
CA ASN A 480 8.19 25.95 26.07
C ASN A 480 7.76 26.99 25.04
N LYS A 481 7.43 28.20 25.52
CA LYS A 481 6.93 29.31 24.70
C LYS A 481 7.93 29.79 23.64
N GLU A 482 9.24 29.76 23.95
CA GLU A 482 10.28 30.18 23.02
C GLU A 482 10.40 29.18 21.87
N ILE A 483 10.39 27.88 22.19
CA ILE A 483 10.41 26.83 21.19
C ILE A 483 9.14 26.88 20.34
N GLU A 484 7.94 27.04 20.92
CA GLU A 484 6.70 27.20 20.18
C GLU A 484 6.79 28.31 19.14
N ASN A 485 7.35 29.48 19.50
CA ASN A 485 7.49 30.59 18.58
C ASN A 485 8.46 30.37 17.43
N SER A 486 9.30 29.35 17.46
CA SER A 486 10.17 28.98 16.34
C SER A 486 9.42 28.18 15.26
N SER A 487 8.21 27.68 15.54
CA SER A 487 7.38 26.94 14.58
C SER A 487 6.65 27.88 13.62
N GLU A 488 6.84 27.69 12.32
CA GLU A 488 6.09 28.41 11.28
C GLU A 488 4.56 28.14 11.39
N PHE A 489 4.18 26.91 11.79
CA PHE A 489 2.78 26.61 12.06
C PHE A 489 2.22 27.47 13.21
N VAL A 490 2.99 27.68 14.27
CA VAL A 490 2.59 28.53 15.39
C VAL A 490 2.56 30.01 14.99
N GLN A 491 3.44 30.44 14.07
CA GLN A 491 3.36 31.80 13.51
C GLN A 491 2.09 31.95 12.65
N MET A 492 1.66 30.92 11.90
CA MET A 492 0.37 30.93 11.20
C MET A 492 -0.80 31.08 12.22
N LEU A 493 -0.78 30.33 13.35
CA LEU A 493 -1.79 30.50 14.41
C LEU A 493 -1.84 31.93 14.92
N LYS A 494 -0.70 32.56 15.11
CA LYS A 494 -0.60 33.96 15.57
C LYS A 494 -1.29 34.93 14.60
N GLN A 495 -1.15 34.67 13.29
CA GLN A 495 -1.73 35.52 12.24
C GLN A 495 -3.23 35.23 12.05
N GLU A 496 -3.60 33.96 11.93
CA GLU A 496 -4.95 33.53 11.53
C GLU A 496 -5.91 33.37 12.72
N LEU A 497 -5.40 32.99 13.88
CA LEU A 497 -6.16 32.66 15.10
C LEU A 497 -5.51 33.31 16.35
N PRO A 498 -5.35 34.64 16.40
CA PRO A 498 -4.59 35.33 17.45
C PRO A 498 -5.09 35.02 18.86
N THR A 499 -6.38 34.93 19.07
CA THR A 499 -6.96 34.56 20.38
C THR A 499 -6.53 33.18 20.84
N VAL A 500 -6.48 32.20 19.95
CA VAL A 500 -6.01 30.82 20.23
C VAL A 500 -4.52 30.85 20.56
N TYR A 501 -3.72 31.58 19.77
CA TYR A 501 -2.30 31.76 20.02
C TYR A 501 -2.03 32.37 21.40
N ASP A 502 -2.68 33.49 21.76
CA ASP A 502 -2.49 34.15 23.03
C ASP A 502 -2.85 33.25 24.21
N ARG A 503 -3.94 32.51 24.11
CA ARG A 503 -4.35 31.52 25.11
C ARG A 503 -3.32 30.40 25.23
N MET A 504 -2.84 29.84 24.11
CA MET A 504 -1.83 28.79 24.08
C MET A 504 -0.53 29.29 24.74
N MET A 505 -0.06 30.48 24.40
CA MET A 505 1.14 31.07 25.01
C MET A 505 0.96 31.30 26.50
N LYS A 506 -0.24 31.55 26.96
CA LYS A 506 -0.52 31.78 28.38
C LYS A 506 -0.64 30.50 29.19
N PHE A 507 -1.34 29.48 28.66
CA PHE A 507 -1.79 28.32 29.41
C PHE A 507 -1.13 27.02 28.96
N GLY A 508 -0.40 27.00 27.82
CA GLY A 508 0.10 25.80 27.22
C GLY A 508 -0.96 25.05 26.41
N ARG A 509 -0.59 23.88 25.92
CA ARG A 509 -1.47 22.92 25.24
C ARG A 509 -1.20 21.48 25.68
N ARG A 510 -2.22 20.65 25.65
CA ARG A 510 -2.17 19.28 26.17
C ARG A 510 -1.37 18.33 25.27
N ASN A 511 -1.43 18.54 23.95
CA ASN A 511 -0.95 17.60 22.94
C ASN A 511 0.18 18.23 22.12
N ILE A 512 1.31 17.51 21.93
CA ILE A 512 2.48 17.98 21.17
C ILE A 512 2.17 18.22 19.69
N SER A 513 1.26 17.44 19.13
CA SER A 513 0.69 17.57 17.78
C SER A 513 -0.74 17.07 17.79
N ILE A 514 -1.60 17.59 16.93
CA ILE A 514 -3.04 17.50 17.10
C ILE A 514 -3.72 16.81 15.94
N SER A 515 -3.50 17.25 14.70
CA SER A 515 -4.28 16.90 13.53
C SER A 515 -3.47 16.31 12.40
N THR A 516 -4.13 15.44 11.62
CA THR A 516 -3.59 14.83 10.39
C THR A 516 -4.72 14.48 9.43
N VAL A 517 -4.40 14.16 8.19
CA VAL A 517 -5.40 13.60 7.25
C VAL A 517 -4.93 12.22 6.79
N ALA A 518 -5.50 11.19 7.43
CA ALA A 518 -5.26 9.80 7.10
C ALA A 518 -6.08 9.36 5.87
N PRO A 519 -5.69 8.26 5.17
CA PRO A 519 -6.39 7.79 3.97
C PRO A 519 -7.86 7.40 4.20
N THR A 520 -8.22 6.94 5.39
CA THR A 520 -9.56 6.48 5.79
C THR A 520 -10.22 5.43 4.88
N GLY A 521 -9.45 4.67 4.08
CA GLY A 521 -9.99 3.80 3.02
C GLY A 521 -11.08 2.82 3.51
N THR A 522 -10.82 2.04 4.56
CA THR A 522 -11.83 1.12 5.11
C THR A 522 -12.91 1.84 5.93
N LEU A 523 -12.55 2.97 6.58
CA LEU A 523 -13.50 3.76 7.36
C LEU A 523 -14.56 4.40 6.48
N SER A 524 -14.17 4.97 5.35
CA SER A 524 -15.09 5.58 4.39
C SER A 524 -16.07 4.55 3.84
N MET A 525 -15.64 3.31 3.62
CA MET A 525 -16.51 2.20 3.24
C MET A 525 -17.58 1.93 4.30
N LEU A 526 -17.21 1.90 5.60
CA LEU A 526 -18.16 1.72 6.70
C LEU A 526 -19.05 2.94 6.92
N ALA A 527 -18.51 4.15 6.73
CA ALA A 527 -19.27 5.39 6.80
C ALA A 527 -20.08 5.66 5.52
N GLN A 528 -19.87 4.86 4.46
CA GLN A 528 -20.52 4.99 3.17
C GLN A 528 -20.29 6.39 2.57
N THR A 529 -19.02 6.82 2.54
CA THR A 529 -18.59 8.15 2.11
C THR A 529 -17.31 8.10 1.26
N SER A 530 -16.90 9.24 0.69
CA SER A 530 -15.58 9.44 0.10
C SER A 530 -14.47 9.37 1.18
N SER A 531 -13.23 9.05 0.77
CA SER A 531 -12.11 8.79 1.66
C SER A 531 -11.27 10.04 1.91
N GLY A 532 -11.04 10.43 3.16
CA GLY A 532 -10.11 11.49 3.54
C GLY A 532 -10.31 12.76 2.72
N ILE A 533 -9.21 13.22 2.11
CA ILE A 533 -9.17 14.38 1.21
C ILE A 533 -9.45 14.00 -0.25
N GLU A 534 -9.58 12.70 -0.56
CA GLU A 534 -9.66 12.23 -1.94
C GLU A 534 -11.00 12.55 -2.60
N PRO A 535 -10.99 12.90 -3.91
CA PRO A 535 -12.20 12.90 -4.72
C PRO A 535 -12.84 11.50 -4.76
N VAL A 536 -14.10 11.42 -5.15
CA VAL A 536 -14.72 10.13 -5.43
C VAL A 536 -14.02 9.49 -6.63
N PHE A 537 -13.57 8.25 -6.48
CA PHE A 537 -12.82 7.58 -7.55
C PHE A 537 -13.70 7.27 -8.76
N MET A 538 -14.88 6.69 -8.51
CA MET A 538 -15.90 6.40 -9.52
C MET A 538 -17.29 6.69 -8.95
N THR A 539 -18.15 7.26 -9.77
CA THR A 539 -19.55 7.53 -9.42
C THR A 539 -20.38 6.26 -9.37
N HIS A 540 -20.06 5.29 -10.20
CA HIS A 540 -20.73 3.99 -10.28
C HIS A 540 -19.82 2.95 -10.93
N TYR A 541 -20.12 1.68 -10.68
CA TYR A 541 -19.45 0.53 -11.32
C TYR A 541 -20.42 -0.64 -11.47
N LYS A 542 -20.16 -1.52 -12.42
CA LYS A 542 -20.94 -2.75 -12.60
C LYS A 542 -20.37 -3.83 -11.70
N ARG A 543 -21.25 -4.52 -10.99
CA ARG A 543 -20.94 -5.69 -10.19
C ARG A 543 -21.67 -6.89 -10.73
N ARG A 544 -21.02 -8.04 -10.75
CA ARG A 544 -21.60 -9.33 -11.14
C ARG A 544 -21.87 -10.15 -9.90
N ARG A 545 -23.07 -10.73 -9.82
CA ARG A 545 -23.46 -11.69 -8.79
C ARG A 545 -23.83 -13.00 -9.49
N LYS A 546 -23.19 -14.09 -9.06
CA LYS A 546 -23.59 -15.44 -9.51
C LYS A 546 -24.95 -15.76 -8.89
N LEU A 547 -25.87 -16.21 -9.72
CA LEU A 547 -27.20 -16.64 -9.30
C LEU A 547 -27.15 -18.11 -8.87
N ASN A 548 -27.81 -18.45 -7.77
CA ASN A 548 -27.94 -19.82 -7.32
C ASN A 548 -29.21 -20.43 -7.93
N GLU A 549 -29.32 -21.76 -7.90
CA GLU A 549 -30.49 -22.49 -8.42
C GLU A 549 -31.83 -22.09 -7.80
N HIS A 550 -31.81 -21.44 -6.62
CA HIS A 550 -32.99 -20.96 -5.90
C HIS A 550 -33.39 -19.53 -6.25
N ASP A 551 -32.57 -18.81 -7.03
CA ASP A 551 -32.83 -17.42 -7.47
C ASP A 551 -33.68 -17.42 -8.77
N THR A 552 -34.84 -18.09 -8.76
CA THR A 552 -35.67 -18.35 -9.95
C THR A 552 -36.42 -17.13 -10.49
N GLU A 553 -36.56 -16.08 -9.72
CA GLU A 553 -37.26 -14.83 -10.12
C GLU A 553 -36.30 -13.73 -10.57
N GLU A 554 -35.00 -13.96 -10.50
CA GLU A 554 -33.97 -12.96 -10.81
C GLU A 554 -33.63 -12.94 -12.29
N LYS A 555 -33.43 -11.74 -12.83
CA LYS A 555 -32.99 -11.56 -14.22
C LYS A 555 -31.60 -12.13 -14.42
N VAL A 556 -31.43 -13.02 -15.42
CA VAL A 556 -30.13 -13.50 -15.87
C VAL A 556 -29.60 -12.55 -16.94
N ASP A 557 -28.48 -11.86 -16.68
CA ASP A 557 -27.87 -10.94 -17.64
C ASP A 557 -26.88 -11.65 -18.57
N PHE A 558 -26.15 -12.64 -18.07
CA PHE A 558 -25.34 -13.52 -18.93
C PHE A 558 -25.08 -14.90 -18.26
N ILE A 559 -24.66 -15.84 -19.08
CA ILE A 559 -24.26 -17.18 -18.68
C ILE A 559 -22.79 -17.33 -19.07
N ASP A 560 -21.92 -17.72 -18.11
CA ASP A 560 -20.50 -17.92 -18.40
C ASP A 560 -20.22 -19.27 -19.11
N ASP A 561 -18.97 -19.47 -19.51
CA ASP A 561 -18.53 -20.68 -20.22
C ASP A 561 -18.67 -21.95 -19.39
N LEU A 562 -18.89 -21.86 -18.08
CA LEU A 562 -19.17 -22.97 -17.18
C LEU A 562 -20.66 -23.26 -17.02
N GLY A 563 -21.53 -22.47 -17.66
CA GLY A 563 -22.98 -22.54 -17.56
C GLY A 563 -23.58 -21.84 -16.33
N ASP A 564 -22.79 -21.12 -15.58
CA ASP A 564 -23.24 -20.38 -14.42
C ASP A 564 -23.98 -19.11 -14.83
N LYS A 565 -25.11 -18.85 -14.18
CA LYS A 565 -25.94 -17.69 -14.42
C LYS A 565 -25.49 -16.51 -13.56
N TRP A 566 -25.40 -15.34 -14.17
CA TRP A 566 -24.96 -14.11 -13.51
C TRP A 566 -25.95 -12.98 -13.75
N GLN A 567 -26.09 -12.17 -12.70
CA GLN A 567 -26.79 -10.91 -12.74
C GLN A 567 -25.79 -9.77 -12.68
N GLU A 568 -25.93 -8.79 -13.58
CA GLU A 568 -25.17 -7.54 -13.51
C GLU A 568 -26.04 -6.45 -12.91
N PHE A 569 -25.49 -5.69 -11.97
CA PHE A 569 -26.15 -4.53 -11.41
C PHE A 569 -25.17 -3.39 -11.22
N THR A 570 -25.67 -2.17 -11.38
CA THR A 570 -24.87 -0.97 -11.17
C THR A 570 -24.86 -0.64 -9.68
N VAL A 571 -23.66 -0.50 -9.13
CA VAL A 571 -23.44 -0.03 -7.77
C VAL A 571 -23.05 1.43 -7.85
N TYR A 572 -23.88 2.29 -7.29
CA TYR A 572 -23.64 3.72 -7.22
C TYR A 572 -22.87 4.08 -5.95
N HIS A 573 -22.05 5.14 -6.03
CA HIS A 573 -21.51 5.77 -4.84
C HIS A 573 -22.65 6.18 -3.90
N HIS A 574 -22.53 5.89 -2.61
CA HIS A 574 -23.66 6.02 -1.67
C HIS A 574 -24.27 7.42 -1.63
N LYS A 575 -23.45 8.48 -1.67
CA LYS A 575 -23.96 9.85 -1.61
C LYS A 575 -24.50 10.32 -2.96
N LEU A 576 -24.01 9.79 -4.07
CA LEU A 576 -24.64 9.98 -5.37
C LEU A 576 -26.04 9.34 -5.40
N LYS A 577 -26.18 8.12 -4.88
CA LYS A 577 -27.51 7.51 -4.75
C LYS A 577 -28.44 8.39 -3.89
N LYS A 578 -27.91 8.98 -2.82
CA LYS A 578 -28.66 9.90 -1.97
C LYS A 578 -29.07 11.18 -2.70
N TRP A 579 -28.21 11.71 -3.56
CA TRP A 579 -28.52 12.82 -4.44
C TRP A 579 -29.68 12.49 -5.40
N MET A 580 -29.62 11.32 -6.04
CA MET A 580 -30.71 10.84 -6.93
C MET A 580 -32.06 10.72 -6.18
N GLU A 581 -32.03 10.19 -4.94
CA GLU A 581 -33.22 10.07 -4.09
C GLU A 581 -33.83 11.43 -3.72
N ILE A 582 -33.02 12.45 -3.44
CA ILE A 582 -33.46 13.76 -2.99
C ILE A 582 -33.97 14.60 -4.16
N THR A 583 -33.25 14.59 -5.28
CA THR A 583 -33.55 15.44 -6.44
C THR A 583 -34.55 14.81 -7.39
N GLY A 584 -34.73 13.48 -7.35
CA GLY A 584 -35.49 12.72 -8.35
C GLY A 584 -34.78 12.61 -9.69
N GLU A 585 -33.56 13.11 -9.84
CA GLU A 585 -32.78 13.08 -11.07
C GLU A 585 -32.04 11.74 -11.20
N SER A 586 -32.04 11.17 -12.40
CA SER A 586 -31.33 9.92 -12.71
C SER A 586 -30.12 10.12 -13.63
N ASP A 587 -30.03 11.29 -14.26
CA ASP A 587 -28.89 11.64 -15.13
C ASP A 587 -27.70 12.08 -14.31
N ILE A 588 -26.69 11.17 -14.19
CA ILE A 588 -25.49 11.38 -13.41
C ILE A 588 -24.67 12.58 -13.89
N SER A 589 -24.77 12.93 -15.19
CA SER A 589 -24.05 14.08 -15.74
C SER A 589 -24.46 15.41 -15.13
N LYS A 590 -25.65 15.47 -14.51
CA LYS A 590 -26.16 16.64 -13.80
C LYS A 590 -25.80 16.66 -12.31
N SER A 591 -25.17 15.60 -11.82
CA SER A 591 -24.80 15.52 -10.42
C SER A 591 -23.59 16.40 -10.11
N PRO A 592 -23.43 16.85 -8.86
CA PRO A 592 -22.25 17.60 -8.43
C PRO A 592 -20.95 16.74 -8.45
N TYR A 593 -21.06 15.46 -8.76
CA TYR A 593 -19.92 14.54 -8.94
C TYR A 593 -19.42 14.49 -10.39
N SER A 594 -20.19 15.00 -11.36
CA SER A 594 -19.80 15.03 -12.77
C SER A 594 -18.60 15.94 -12.98
N GLY A 595 -17.54 15.42 -13.65
CA GLY A 595 -16.27 16.15 -13.82
C GLY A 595 -15.45 16.31 -12.53
N SER A 596 -15.90 15.70 -11.42
CA SER A 596 -15.28 15.82 -10.08
C SER A 596 -14.73 14.49 -9.55
N THR A 597 -14.62 13.48 -10.41
CA THR A 597 -14.01 12.18 -10.00
C THR A 597 -12.48 12.26 -10.03
N ALA A 598 -11.84 11.35 -9.33
CA ALA A 598 -10.39 11.35 -9.18
C ALA A 598 -9.58 11.42 -10.50
N PRO A 599 -9.99 10.73 -11.60
CA PRO A 599 -9.31 10.87 -12.88
C PRO A 599 -9.71 12.11 -13.69
N GLU A 600 -10.82 12.80 -13.35
CA GLU A 600 -11.36 13.95 -14.13
C GLU A 600 -10.93 15.30 -13.55
N ILE A 601 -10.67 15.37 -12.24
CA ILE A 601 -10.37 16.60 -11.52
C ILE A 601 -9.10 17.28 -12.05
N ASN A 602 -9.14 18.63 -12.11
CA ASN A 602 -7.94 19.41 -12.40
C ASN A 602 -6.86 19.20 -11.32
N TRP A 603 -5.74 18.60 -11.69
CA TRP A 603 -4.68 18.25 -10.76
C TRP A 603 -4.07 19.48 -10.05
N GLN A 604 -4.01 20.63 -10.71
CA GLN A 604 -3.47 21.86 -10.12
C GLN A 604 -4.38 22.37 -9.00
N LYS A 605 -5.70 22.37 -9.22
CA LYS A 605 -6.70 22.68 -8.19
C LYS A 605 -6.67 21.66 -7.05
N ARG A 606 -6.36 20.39 -7.37
CA ARG A 606 -6.19 19.35 -6.37
C ARG A 606 -4.98 19.60 -5.45
N VAL A 607 -3.86 20.08 -6.01
CA VAL A 607 -2.67 20.52 -5.24
C VAL A 607 -3.03 21.71 -4.36
N THR A 608 -3.70 22.73 -4.91
CA THR A 608 -4.14 23.91 -4.14
C THR A 608 -5.11 23.53 -3.01
N MET A 609 -6.07 22.63 -3.27
CA MET A 609 -6.97 22.10 -2.22
C MET A 609 -6.17 21.47 -1.07
N GLN A 610 -5.15 20.66 -1.40
CA GLN A 610 -4.30 20.03 -0.40
C GLN A 610 -3.46 21.07 0.38
N ALA A 611 -2.96 22.11 -0.30
CA ALA A 611 -2.20 23.19 0.32
C ALA A 611 -3.04 23.97 1.35
N VAL A 612 -4.26 24.29 0.99
CA VAL A 612 -5.23 24.96 1.89
C VAL A 612 -5.51 24.10 3.12
N VAL A 613 -5.71 22.80 2.97
CA VAL A 613 -5.89 21.88 4.11
C VAL A 613 -4.61 21.78 4.94
N GLN A 614 -3.43 21.66 4.29
CA GLN A 614 -2.14 21.53 4.97
C GLN A 614 -1.80 22.73 5.86
N LYS A 615 -2.24 23.92 5.48
CA LYS A 615 -2.07 25.15 6.27
C LYS A 615 -2.58 25.00 7.70
N TYR A 616 -3.66 24.24 7.92
CA TYR A 616 -4.30 24.06 9.22
C TYR A 616 -4.11 22.68 9.86
N VAL A 617 -3.23 21.85 9.30
CA VAL A 617 -2.95 20.50 9.80
C VAL A 617 -1.54 20.43 10.37
N THR A 618 -1.41 20.03 11.65
CA THR A 618 -0.12 20.01 12.36
C THR A 618 0.85 18.97 11.83
N HIS A 619 0.35 17.79 11.47
CA HIS A 619 1.13 16.75 10.78
C HIS A 619 1.11 16.95 9.27
N SER A 620 0.90 15.89 8.52
CA SER A 620 0.85 15.85 7.06
C SER A 620 -0.50 15.30 6.57
N ILE A 621 -0.59 15.11 5.28
CA ILE A 621 -1.77 14.63 4.58
C ILE A 621 -1.37 13.43 3.73
N SER A 622 -2.08 12.31 3.88
CA SER A 622 -2.02 11.24 2.90
C SER A 622 -2.88 11.61 1.70
N SER A 623 -2.25 11.80 0.56
CA SER A 623 -2.92 12.23 -0.65
C SER A 623 -2.26 11.64 -1.88
N THR A 624 -3.10 11.17 -2.81
CA THR A 624 -2.68 10.63 -4.10
C THR A 624 -3.38 11.37 -5.22
N ILE A 625 -2.62 11.90 -6.17
CA ILE A 625 -3.19 12.42 -7.41
C ILE A 625 -3.31 11.28 -8.41
N ASN A 626 -4.54 10.95 -8.76
CA ASN A 626 -4.83 9.95 -9.78
C ASN A 626 -4.74 10.60 -11.16
N LEU A 627 -4.00 9.97 -12.05
CA LEU A 627 -3.69 10.48 -13.38
C LEU A 627 -4.10 9.45 -14.44
N PRO A 628 -4.54 9.89 -15.61
CA PRO A 628 -4.87 9.00 -16.71
C PRO A 628 -3.63 8.25 -17.22
N ASN A 629 -3.84 7.16 -17.96
CA ASN A 629 -2.74 6.30 -18.44
C ASN A 629 -1.78 7.03 -19.38
N ASP A 630 -2.26 7.99 -20.15
CA ASP A 630 -1.55 8.75 -21.16
C ASP A 630 -0.90 10.05 -20.64
N VAL A 631 -0.88 10.28 -19.33
CA VAL A 631 -0.23 11.44 -18.71
C VAL A 631 1.25 11.48 -19.06
N SER A 632 1.77 12.66 -19.41
CA SER A 632 3.19 12.84 -19.74
C SER A 632 4.10 12.87 -18.50
N LEU A 633 5.40 12.59 -18.69
CA LEU A 633 6.41 12.73 -17.65
C LEU A 633 6.55 14.19 -17.18
N GLU A 634 6.43 15.13 -18.11
CA GLU A 634 6.51 16.57 -17.85
C GLU A 634 5.37 17.02 -16.93
N GLU A 635 4.19 16.46 -17.10
CA GLU A 635 3.02 16.78 -16.28
C GLU A 635 3.19 16.24 -14.85
N VAL A 636 3.68 15.02 -14.69
CA VAL A 636 4.04 14.47 -13.36
C VAL A 636 5.11 15.32 -12.68
N GLY A 637 6.13 15.75 -13.43
CA GLY A 637 7.16 16.65 -12.93
C GLY A 637 6.61 18.00 -12.48
N SER A 638 5.64 18.55 -13.23
CA SER A 638 4.96 19.81 -12.90
C SER A 638 4.10 19.70 -11.63
N ILE A 639 3.36 18.59 -11.49
CA ILE A 639 2.60 18.30 -10.27
C ILE A 639 3.51 18.31 -9.04
N TYR A 640 4.61 17.61 -9.09
CA TYR A 640 5.55 17.50 -7.97
C TYR A 640 6.22 18.85 -7.64
N LEU A 641 6.64 19.60 -8.65
CA LEU A 641 7.28 20.90 -8.46
C LEU A 641 6.28 21.92 -7.88
N ASN A 642 5.05 21.95 -8.39
CA ASN A 642 4.00 22.82 -7.88
C ASN A 642 3.62 22.45 -6.44
N SER A 643 3.57 21.15 -6.12
CA SER A 643 3.32 20.69 -4.74
C SER A 643 4.35 21.24 -3.75
N TRP A 644 5.63 21.24 -4.13
CA TRP A 644 6.67 21.87 -3.32
C TRP A 644 6.48 23.39 -3.21
N LYS A 645 6.17 24.08 -4.31
CA LYS A 645 5.95 25.55 -4.32
C LYS A 645 4.73 25.97 -3.49
N GLU A 646 3.66 25.20 -3.54
CA GLU A 646 2.40 25.45 -2.82
C GLU A 646 2.48 25.11 -1.32
N GLY A 647 3.58 24.57 -0.84
CA GLY A 647 3.76 24.38 0.59
C GLY A 647 3.29 23.02 1.13
N LEU A 648 3.11 22.01 0.27
CA LEU A 648 2.77 20.66 0.72
C LEU A 648 3.94 20.06 1.51
N LYS A 649 3.62 19.15 2.42
CA LYS A 649 4.60 18.34 3.16
C LYS A 649 4.92 17.01 2.50
N GLY A 650 4.10 16.56 1.57
CA GLY A 650 4.30 15.34 0.83
C GLY A 650 3.21 15.12 -0.21
N ILE A 651 3.49 14.27 -1.19
CA ILE A 651 2.56 13.93 -2.26
C ILE A 651 2.94 12.61 -2.93
N THR A 652 1.95 11.92 -3.46
CA THR A 652 2.11 10.74 -4.31
C THR A 652 1.26 10.90 -5.57
N VAL A 653 1.72 10.37 -6.69
CA VAL A 653 0.93 10.23 -7.91
C VAL A 653 0.63 8.77 -8.17
N TYR A 654 -0.51 8.50 -8.78
CA TYR A 654 -0.87 7.19 -9.30
C TYR A 654 -1.36 7.35 -10.73
N ARG A 655 -0.62 6.80 -11.68
CA ARG A 655 -1.03 6.74 -13.09
C ARG A 655 -1.83 5.46 -13.30
N ASP A 656 -2.96 5.56 -13.98
CA ASP A 656 -3.77 4.38 -14.31
C ASP A 656 -2.94 3.34 -15.09
N GLY A 657 -3.04 2.08 -14.69
CA GLY A 657 -2.24 0.99 -15.25
C GLY A 657 -0.80 0.89 -14.75
N SER A 658 -0.30 1.78 -13.87
CA SER A 658 1.05 1.69 -13.29
C SER A 658 1.24 0.54 -12.30
N ARG A 659 0.15 -0.01 -11.79
CA ARG A 659 0.13 -1.23 -10.95
C ARG A 659 -1.03 -2.11 -11.37
N SER A 660 -0.91 -3.44 -11.24
CA SER A 660 -2.01 -4.38 -11.44
C SER A 660 -3.19 -4.00 -10.53
N GLY A 661 -4.31 -3.68 -11.17
CA GLY A 661 -5.38 -2.90 -10.61
C GLY A 661 -6.10 -3.52 -9.43
N VAL A 662 -6.44 -2.66 -8.48
CA VAL A 662 -7.37 -2.95 -7.38
C VAL A 662 -8.82 -2.65 -7.78
N LEU A 663 -9.04 -1.77 -8.75
CA LEU A 663 -10.36 -1.43 -9.30
C LEU A 663 -10.22 -1.34 -10.83
N LEU A 664 -11.05 -2.10 -11.54
CA LEU A 664 -11.21 -1.98 -12.98
C LEU A 664 -12.32 -0.95 -13.23
N ALA A 665 -11.96 0.18 -13.83
CA ALA A 665 -12.95 1.09 -14.38
C ALA A 665 -13.72 0.34 -15.49
N VAL A 666 -15.04 0.38 -15.46
CA VAL A 666 -15.83 -0.01 -16.60
C VAL A 666 -15.84 1.20 -17.51
N ASP A 667 -15.03 1.17 -18.57
CA ASP A 667 -15.13 2.13 -19.66
C ASP A 667 -16.58 2.20 -20.12
N SER A 668 -17.19 3.36 -19.95
CA SER A 668 -18.44 3.70 -20.61
C SER A 668 -18.14 3.71 -22.12
N ASP A 669 -18.76 2.80 -22.85
CA ASP A 669 -18.93 2.84 -24.31
C ASP A 669 -17.67 2.99 -25.19
N LYS A 670 -16.53 2.44 -24.85
CA LYS A 670 -15.76 1.80 -25.90
C LYS A 670 -16.61 0.59 -26.29
N LYS A 671 -17.34 0.70 -27.42
CA LYS A 671 -17.74 -0.46 -28.18
C LYS A 671 -16.57 -1.41 -28.11
N GLU A 672 -16.76 -2.55 -27.41
CA GLU A 672 -15.97 -3.71 -27.69
C GLU A 672 -16.05 -3.80 -29.22
N GLU A 673 -14.98 -3.42 -29.91
CA GLU A 673 -14.72 -4.08 -31.16
C GLU A 673 -14.74 -5.55 -30.72
N LYS A 674 -15.85 -6.20 -30.98
CA LYS A 674 -15.89 -7.63 -31.03
C LYS A 674 -14.74 -7.97 -31.96
N ILE A 675 -13.62 -8.30 -31.36
CA ILE A 675 -12.62 -9.07 -32.04
C ILE A 675 -13.42 -10.33 -32.40
N ASN A 676 -13.94 -10.35 -33.61
CA ASN A 676 -14.29 -11.58 -34.30
C ASN A 676 -12.97 -12.31 -34.54
N ALA A 677 -12.32 -12.71 -33.45
CA ALA A 677 -11.35 -13.76 -33.46
C ALA A 677 -12.19 -15.00 -33.70
N ASP A 678 -12.37 -15.36 -34.97
CA ASP A 678 -12.59 -16.74 -35.36
C ASP A 678 -11.41 -17.51 -34.77
N PHE A 679 -11.56 -18.02 -33.57
CA PHE A 679 -10.69 -19.05 -33.02
C PHE A 679 -10.86 -20.26 -33.89
N LYS A 680 -10.02 -20.38 -34.91
CA LYS A 680 -9.91 -21.64 -35.70
C LYS A 680 -9.23 -22.63 -34.78
N GLU A 681 -10.01 -23.50 -34.18
CA GLU A 681 -9.48 -24.72 -33.58
C GLU A 681 -8.63 -25.45 -34.62
N THR A 682 -7.32 -25.53 -34.41
CA THR A 682 -6.41 -26.24 -35.28
C THR A 682 -6.22 -27.66 -34.75
N GLN A 683 -6.61 -28.68 -35.50
CA GLN A 683 -6.20 -30.05 -35.20
C GLN A 683 -4.72 -30.21 -35.55
N ALA A 684 -3.95 -30.74 -34.58
CA ALA A 684 -2.55 -31.06 -34.82
C ALA A 684 -2.44 -32.11 -35.95
N PRO A 685 -1.52 -31.95 -36.92
CA PRO A 685 -1.27 -32.95 -37.93
C PRO A 685 -1.00 -34.34 -37.31
N ALA A 686 -1.53 -35.39 -37.91
CA ALA A 686 -1.31 -36.76 -37.41
C ALA A 686 0.20 -37.07 -37.38
N ARG A 687 0.73 -37.42 -36.20
CA ARG A 687 2.15 -37.70 -36.01
C ARG A 687 2.51 -39.07 -36.66
N PRO A 688 3.42 -39.12 -37.64
CA PRO A 688 3.96 -40.38 -38.16
C PRO A 688 4.69 -41.18 -37.08
N LYS A 689 4.79 -42.50 -37.22
CA LYS A 689 5.51 -43.36 -36.26
C LYS A 689 6.98 -42.92 -36.12
N LYS A 690 7.63 -42.52 -37.22
CA LYS A 690 9.00 -42.05 -37.32
C LYS A 690 9.00 -40.67 -37.96
N ILE A 691 9.64 -39.70 -37.33
CA ILE A 691 9.83 -38.34 -37.85
C ILE A 691 11.30 -37.95 -37.81
N ASP A 692 11.72 -37.07 -38.70
CA ASP A 692 13.07 -36.51 -38.70
C ASP A 692 13.35 -35.72 -37.41
N ALA A 693 14.59 -35.66 -37.00
CA ALA A 693 14.97 -34.92 -35.79
C ALA A 693 16.34 -34.27 -35.93
N LYS A 694 16.46 -33.04 -35.40
CA LYS A 694 17.72 -32.31 -35.22
C LYS A 694 18.13 -32.34 -33.75
N VAL A 695 19.42 -32.55 -33.52
CA VAL A 695 20.01 -32.56 -32.19
C VAL A 695 20.76 -31.22 -31.95
N VAL A 696 20.36 -30.49 -30.93
CA VAL A 696 21.01 -29.23 -30.54
C VAL A 696 21.57 -29.38 -29.13
N ARG A 697 22.81 -29.04 -28.94
CA ARG A 697 23.49 -29.12 -27.66
C ARG A 697 23.61 -27.73 -27.01
N PHE A 698 23.42 -27.71 -25.71
CA PHE A 698 23.50 -26.46 -24.92
C PHE A 698 23.96 -26.74 -23.49
N GLN A 699 24.19 -25.68 -22.73
CA GLN A 699 24.50 -25.79 -21.31
C GLN A 699 23.32 -25.27 -20.49
N ASN A 700 23.02 -25.92 -19.38
CA ASN A 700 22.15 -25.46 -18.34
C ASN A 700 22.90 -25.55 -17.00
N ASN A 701 23.19 -24.42 -16.37
CA ASN A 701 23.92 -24.33 -15.09
C ASN A 701 25.24 -25.14 -15.05
N LYS A 702 26.10 -25.02 -16.10
CA LYS A 702 27.36 -25.76 -16.29
C LYS A 702 27.20 -27.24 -16.65
N GLU A 703 26.00 -27.79 -16.64
CA GLU A 703 25.72 -29.15 -17.11
C GLU A 703 25.53 -29.18 -18.64
N LYS A 704 25.95 -30.27 -19.26
CA LYS A 704 25.74 -30.50 -20.70
C LYS A 704 24.36 -31.03 -20.95
N TRP A 705 23.60 -30.33 -21.77
CA TRP A 705 22.22 -30.67 -22.14
C TRP A 705 22.07 -30.86 -23.65
N ILE A 706 21.02 -31.56 -24.05
CA ILE A 706 20.66 -31.81 -25.41
C ILE A 706 19.16 -31.55 -25.61
N ALA A 707 18.82 -30.95 -26.75
CA ALA A 707 17.48 -30.85 -27.26
C ALA A 707 17.38 -31.68 -28.52
N VAL A 708 16.43 -32.61 -28.57
CA VAL A 708 16.07 -33.39 -29.78
C VAL A 708 14.78 -32.78 -30.31
N VAL A 709 14.87 -32.06 -31.44
CA VAL A 709 13.73 -31.37 -32.07
C VAL A 709 13.19 -32.26 -33.19
N GLY A 710 12.01 -32.83 -33.00
CA GLY A 710 11.33 -33.64 -34.01
C GLY A 710 10.64 -32.74 -35.03
N LEU A 711 10.77 -33.08 -36.31
CA LEU A 711 10.36 -32.27 -37.45
C LEU A 711 9.29 -33.00 -38.29
N ILE A 712 8.30 -32.24 -38.74
CA ILE A 712 7.40 -32.67 -39.85
C ILE A 712 7.54 -31.62 -40.96
N ASN A 713 7.89 -32.07 -42.15
CA ASN A 713 8.14 -31.17 -43.28
C ASN A 713 9.12 -30.04 -42.99
N GLY A 714 10.18 -30.35 -42.26
CA GLY A 714 11.23 -29.36 -41.89
C GLY A 714 10.86 -28.38 -40.75
N ARG A 715 9.62 -28.40 -40.29
CA ARG A 715 9.14 -27.55 -39.20
C ARG A 715 9.16 -28.29 -37.85
N PRO A 716 9.61 -27.65 -36.75
CA PRO A 716 9.51 -28.18 -35.40
C PRO A 716 8.07 -28.58 -35.05
N TYR A 717 7.91 -29.87 -34.66
CA TYR A 717 6.65 -30.46 -34.25
C TYR A 717 6.63 -30.87 -32.78
N GLU A 718 7.78 -31.32 -32.30
CA GLU A 718 7.96 -31.70 -30.88
C GLU A 718 9.41 -31.50 -30.46
N ILE A 719 9.62 -31.32 -29.16
CA ILE A 719 10.96 -31.13 -28.56
C ILE A 719 11.10 -32.02 -27.33
N PHE A 720 12.27 -32.62 -27.17
CA PHE A 720 12.68 -33.40 -26.00
C PHE A 720 14.00 -32.85 -25.48
N THR A 721 14.10 -32.66 -24.18
CA THR A 721 15.31 -32.07 -23.57
C THR A 721 15.77 -32.87 -22.38
N GLY A 722 17.05 -33.06 -22.23
CA GLY A 722 17.65 -33.77 -21.11
C GLY A 722 19.16 -33.59 -21.00
N LYS A 723 19.72 -34.08 -19.87
CA LYS A 723 21.17 -34.07 -19.61
C LYS A 723 21.87 -35.11 -20.49
N THR A 724 23.11 -34.79 -20.89
CA THR A 724 23.95 -35.72 -21.69
C THR A 724 24.84 -36.60 -20.82
N GLU A 725 24.37 -37.04 -19.66
CA GLU A 725 25.15 -37.91 -18.76
C GLU A 725 24.66 -39.37 -18.84
N ASP A 726 25.61 -40.33 -18.83
CA ASP A 726 25.60 -41.75 -18.61
C ASP A 726 24.55 -42.64 -19.34
N VAL A 727 23.30 -42.22 -19.46
CA VAL A 727 22.22 -43.05 -20.03
C VAL A 727 21.77 -42.57 -21.41
N PHE A 728 22.00 -41.33 -21.77
CA PHE A 728 21.63 -40.74 -23.06
C PHE A 728 22.81 -39.91 -23.66
N SER A 729 23.81 -40.64 -24.15
CA SER A 729 25.00 -40.04 -24.78
C SER A 729 24.95 -40.14 -26.26
N VAL A 730 24.46 -39.10 -26.95
CA VAL A 730 24.54 -39.02 -28.42
C VAL A 730 25.93 -38.54 -28.82
N PRO A 731 26.69 -39.24 -29.66
CA PRO A 731 28.02 -38.83 -30.10
C PRO A 731 28.04 -37.39 -30.61
N PRO A 732 29.12 -36.57 -30.29
CA PRO A 732 29.14 -35.14 -30.62
C PRO A 732 28.91 -34.82 -32.12
N GLN A 733 29.31 -35.69 -32.99
CA GLN A 733 29.19 -35.55 -34.44
C GLN A 733 27.78 -35.78 -35.01
N ILE A 734 26.85 -36.34 -34.20
CA ILE A 734 25.47 -36.62 -34.64
C ILE A 734 24.61 -35.37 -34.44
N GLU A 735 24.24 -34.73 -35.54
CA GLU A 735 23.33 -33.54 -35.51
C GLU A 735 21.92 -33.89 -35.97
N TYR A 736 21.72 -35.01 -36.68
CA TYR A 736 20.45 -35.44 -37.24
C TYR A 736 20.15 -36.88 -36.91
N GLY A 737 18.87 -37.23 -36.90
CA GLY A 737 18.39 -38.54 -36.64
C GLY A 737 16.88 -38.61 -36.76
N TRP A 738 16.26 -39.54 -36.05
CA TRP A 738 14.80 -39.72 -36.06
C TRP A 738 14.25 -39.96 -34.67
N VAL A 739 13.07 -39.43 -34.40
CA VAL A 739 12.29 -39.78 -33.20
C VAL A 739 11.23 -40.80 -33.58
N ILE A 740 11.28 -41.96 -32.95
CA ILE A 740 10.37 -43.07 -33.16
C ILE A 740 9.40 -43.15 -31.98
N LYS A 741 8.08 -43.19 -32.28
CA LYS A 741 7.03 -43.35 -31.28
C LYS A 741 6.56 -44.82 -31.31
N ASN A 742 6.77 -45.53 -30.20
CA ASN A 742 6.37 -46.89 -30.00
C ASN A 742 5.25 -46.99 -28.96
N LYS A 743 4.24 -47.85 -29.19
CA LYS A 743 3.27 -48.25 -28.17
C LYS A 743 3.76 -49.55 -27.55
N LYS A 744 3.77 -49.63 -26.22
CA LYS A 744 4.05 -50.87 -25.48
C LYS A 744 2.80 -51.70 -25.29
N GLU A 745 2.97 -52.90 -24.82
CA GLU A 745 1.87 -53.86 -24.52
C GLU A 745 0.89 -53.30 -23.45
N ASP A 746 1.37 -52.45 -22.55
CA ASP A 746 0.58 -51.76 -21.51
C ASP A 746 -0.12 -50.49 -22.01
N ASN A 747 -0.21 -50.28 -23.34
CA ASN A 747 -0.71 -49.06 -23.99
C ASN A 747 0.06 -47.75 -23.66
N THR A 748 1.15 -47.80 -22.93
CA THR A 748 2.00 -46.63 -22.71
C THR A 748 2.81 -46.28 -23.95
N THR A 749 3.05 -44.97 -24.14
CA THR A 749 3.82 -44.47 -25.27
C THR A 749 5.27 -44.30 -24.89
N GLN A 750 6.18 -44.86 -25.70
CA GLN A 750 7.62 -44.67 -25.58
C GLN A 750 8.15 -43.90 -26.79
N TYR A 751 9.07 -42.98 -26.57
CA TYR A 751 9.79 -42.27 -27.61
C TYR A 751 11.25 -42.71 -27.57
N ASP A 752 11.78 -43.08 -28.76
CA ASP A 752 13.16 -43.52 -28.94
C ASP A 752 13.84 -42.61 -29.96
N PHE A 753 15.14 -42.32 -29.78
CA PHE A 753 15.94 -41.57 -30.75
C PHE A 753 16.81 -42.54 -31.52
N GLN A 754 16.79 -42.46 -32.85
CA GLN A 754 17.60 -43.28 -33.75
C GLN A 754 18.47 -42.40 -34.63
N TYR A 755 19.72 -42.80 -34.83
CA TYR A 755 20.66 -42.11 -35.72
C TYR A 755 21.51 -43.13 -36.51
N GLU A 756 22.15 -42.66 -37.56
CA GLU A 756 23.16 -43.47 -38.31
C GLU A 756 24.55 -43.10 -37.83
N ASP A 757 25.36 -44.12 -37.49
CA ASP A 757 26.77 -43.97 -37.16
C ASP A 757 27.63 -43.72 -38.39
N LYS A 758 28.95 -43.54 -38.21
CA LYS A 758 29.91 -43.30 -39.29
C LYS A 758 30.06 -44.46 -40.28
N GLU A 759 29.59 -45.65 -39.88
CA GLU A 759 29.66 -46.87 -40.64
C GLU A 759 28.33 -47.22 -41.36
N GLY A 760 27.30 -46.32 -41.15
CA GLY A 760 25.97 -46.46 -41.72
C GLY A 760 25.03 -47.38 -40.95
N TYR A 761 25.39 -47.83 -39.74
CA TYR A 761 24.50 -48.61 -38.89
C TYR A 761 23.53 -47.73 -38.15
N LYS A 762 22.30 -48.25 -38.02
CA LYS A 762 21.24 -47.54 -37.25
C LYS A 762 21.33 -47.86 -35.78
N VAL A 763 21.72 -46.88 -34.97
CA VAL A 763 21.80 -46.97 -33.53
C VAL A 763 20.51 -46.41 -32.95
N THR A 764 19.81 -47.17 -32.09
CA THR A 764 18.56 -46.74 -31.43
C THR A 764 18.79 -46.56 -29.91
N MET A 765 18.52 -45.38 -29.43
CA MET A 765 18.53 -45.06 -28.00
C MET A 765 17.08 -45.00 -27.48
N GLY A 766 16.73 -45.97 -26.65
CA GLY A 766 15.35 -46.17 -26.20
C GLY A 766 14.97 -45.38 -24.95
N GLY A 767 13.72 -44.95 -24.90
CA GLY A 767 13.09 -44.46 -23.69
C GLY A 767 13.44 -43.01 -23.27
N LEU A 768 13.40 -42.05 -24.19
CA LEU A 768 13.64 -40.64 -23.89
C LEU A 768 12.91 -40.13 -22.62
N SER A 769 11.65 -40.59 -22.42
CA SER A 769 10.87 -40.20 -21.24
C SER A 769 11.36 -40.73 -19.90
N ARG A 770 12.25 -41.76 -19.92
CA ARG A 770 12.81 -42.35 -18.70
C ARG A 770 14.17 -41.76 -18.35
N SER A 771 14.87 -41.22 -19.34
CA SER A 771 16.23 -40.70 -19.23
C SER A 771 16.27 -39.23 -18.91
N PHE A 772 15.16 -38.51 -19.03
CA PHE A 772 15.09 -37.07 -18.88
C PHE A 772 14.40 -36.66 -17.59
N ASP A 773 14.85 -35.54 -16.98
CA ASP A 773 14.28 -34.95 -15.78
C ASP A 773 12.78 -34.68 -15.99
N LYS A 774 11.96 -35.04 -14.99
CA LYS A 774 10.49 -34.97 -15.07
C LYS A 774 9.94 -33.56 -15.22
N GLU A 775 10.57 -32.58 -14.58
CA GLU A 775 10.12 -31.21 -14.64
C GLU A 775 10.34 -30.63 -16.05
N PHE A 776 11.57 -30.70 -16.55
CA PHE A 776 11.90 -30.22 -17.88
C PHE A 776 11.25 -31.08 -19.01
N TRP A 777 10.97 -32.33 -18.75
CA TRP A 777 10.13 -33.16 -19.63
C TRP A 777 8.71 -32.60 -19.77
N ASN A 778 8.10 -32.12 -18.67
CA ASN A 778 6.77 -31.54 -18.70
C ASN A 778 6.74 -30.22 -19.46
N TYR A 779 7.74 -29.34 -19.26
CA TYR A 779 7.86 -28.12 -20.06
C TYR A 779 8.05 -28.39 -21.55
N ALA A 780 8.92 -29.34 -21.91
CA ALA A 780 9.14 -29.74 -23.28
C ALA A 780 7.85 -30.34 -23.91
N LYS A 781 7.02 -31.06 -23.12
CA LYS A 781 5.74 -31.58 -23.54
C LYS A 781 4.71 -30.49 -23.84
N LEU A 782 4.65 -29.43 -23.00
CA LEU A 782 3.78 -28.28 -23.23
C LEU A 782 4.21 -27.50 -24.48
N ILE A 783 5.52 -27.24 -24.64
CA ILE A 783 6.07 -26.61 -25.83
C ILE A 783 5.77 -27.44 -27.10
N SER A 784 5.90 -28.77 -27.00
CA SER A 784 5.52 -29.67 -28.10
C SER A 784 4.02 -29.57 -28.43
N GLY A 785 3.16 -29.34 -27.45
CA GLY A 785 1.73 -29.08 -27.67
C GLY A 785 1.53 -27.82 -28.52
N VAL A 786 2.15 -26.73 -28.16
CA VAL A 786 2.09 -25.45 -28.88
C VAL A 786 2.63 -25.57 -30.31
N LEU A 787 3.79 -26.24 -30.48
CA LEU A 787 4.40 -26.50 -31.80
C LEU A 787 3.49 -27.32 -32.72
N ARG A 788 2.83 -28.36 -32.21
CA ARG A 788 1.91 -29.24 -32.94
C ARG A 788 0.70 -28.50 -33.46
N HIS A 789 0.18 -27.55 -32.71
CA HIS A 789 -0.97 -26.73 -33.09
C HIS A 789 -0.60 -25.53 -33.98
N GLY A 790 0.63 -25.41 -34.42
CA GLY A 790 1.03 -24.51 -35.50
C GLY A 790 1.31 -23.10 -35.11
N MET A 791 1.48 -22.77 -33.80
CA MET A 791 1.88 -21.45 -33.39
C MET A 791 3.17 -21.02 -34.12
N PRO A 792 3.24 -19.81 -34.72
CA PRO A 792 4.43 -19.38 -35.43
C PRO A 792 5.67 -19.36 -34.50
N LEU A 793 6.82 -19.79 -35.01
CA LEU A 793 8.04 -19.98 -34.23
C LEU A 793 8.51 -18.72 -33.47
N PRO A 794 8.41 -17.49 -34.02
CA PRO A 794 8.74 -16.29 -33.27
C PRO A 794 7.97 -16.17 -31.96
N TYR A 795 6.65 -16.41 -31.97
CA TYR A 795 5.79 -16.38 -30.77
C TYR A 795 6.09 -17.53 -29.79
N VAL A 796 6.45 -18.73 -30.31
CA VAL A 796 6.90 -19.83 -29.42
C VAL A 796 8.20 -19.47 -28.72
N VAL A 797 9.14 -18.84 -29.42
CA VAL A 797 10.42 -18.38 -28.87
C VAL A 797 10.18 -17.29 -27.81
N GLU A 798 9.29 -16.35 -28.08
CA GLU A 798 8.91 -15.31 -27.14
C GLU A 798 8.25 -15.90 -25.89
N LEU A 799 7.27 -16.78 -26.05
CA LEU A 799 6.60 -17.48 -24.94
C LEU A 799 7.61 -18.17 -24.02
N ILE A 800 8.61 -18.88 -24.60
CA ILE A 800 9.63 -19.55 -23.80
C ILE A 800 10.56 -18.53 -23.14
N SER A 801 10.89 -17.43 -23.81
CA SER A 801 11.76 -16.38 -23.28
C SER A 801 11.16 -15.64 -22.08
N THR A 802 9.82 -15.57 -21.99
CA THR A 802 9.09 -14.94 -20.88
C THR A 802 8.77 -15.89 -19.72
N MET A 803 9.06 -17.21 -19.85
CA MET A 803 8.85 -18.16 -18.76
C MET A 803 9.73 -17.82 -17.54
N ASN A 804 9.12 -17.73 -16.37
CA ASN A 804 9.83 -17.55 -15.10
C ASN A 804 10.22 -18.93 -14.54
N LEU A 805 11.44 -19.35 -14.78
CA LEU A 805 12.05 -20.55 -14.20
C LEU A 805 13.04 -20.10 -13.11
N TYR A 806 13.21 -20.90 -12.06
CA TYR A 806 13.94 -20.56 -10.82
C TYR A 806 15.45 -20.20 -10.96
N ASP A 807 16.01 -20.11 -12.19
CA ASP A 807 17.43 -19.84 -12.42
C ASP A 807 17.67 -18.59 -13.27
N GLU A 808 18.41 -17.62 -12.72
CA GLU A 808 18.80 -16.35 -13.35
C GLU A 808 20.18 -16.36 -14.06
N ASN A 809 20.75 -17.50 -14.34
CA ASN A 809 22.04 -17.62 -15.00
C ASN A 809 21.94 -17.41 -16.51
N ILE A 810 23.01 -16.89 -17.14
CA ILE A 810 23.11 -16.65 -18.60
C ILE A 810 22.89 -17.93 -19.43
N ASN A 811 23.29 -19.08 -18.90
CA ASN A 811 23.13 -20.39 -19.54
C ASN A 811 22.06 -21.20 -18.81
N THR A 812 20.80 -20.98 -19.16
CA THR A 812 19.65 -21.69 -18.58
C THR A 812 19.05 -22.66 -19.58
N TRP A 813 18.25 -23.61 -19.10
CA TRP A 813 17.44 -24.49 -19.94
C TRP A 813 16.58 -23.69 -20.94
N LYS A 814 15.97 -22.61 -20.48
CA LYS A 814 15.17 -21.67 -21.27
C LYS A 814 15.99 -21.13 -22.46
N SER A 815 17.17 -20.57 -22.19
CA SER A 815 18.05 -20.01 -23.22
C SER A 815 18.49 -21.09 -24.23
N GLY A 816 18.73 -22.33 -23.76
CA GLY A 816 19.08 -23.47 -24.60
C GLY A 816 17.97 -23.88 -25.55
N VAL A 817 16.74 -23.98 -25.06
CA VAL A 817 15.54 -24.33 -25.87
C VAL A 817 15.22 -23.21 -26.87
N VAL A 818 15.29 -21.95 -26.45
CA VAL A 818 15.13 -20.78 -27.33
C VAL A 818 16.13 -20.83 -28.47
N ARG A 819 17.41 -21.08 -28.18
CA ARG A 819 18.46 -21.22 -29.20
C ARG A 819 18.17 -22.36 -30.16
N ALA A 820 17.73 -23.52 -29.64
CA ALA A 820 17.40 -24.68 -30.48
C ALA A 820 16.27 -24.36 -31.47
N LEU A 821 15.22 -23.67 -31.04
CA LEU A 821 14.07 -23.33 -31.88
C LEU A 821 14.37 -22.18 -32.85
N LYS A 822 15.18 -21.20 -32.46
CA LYS A 822 15.60 -20.10 -33.33
C LYS A 822 16.29 -20.56 -34.60
N THR A 823 17.00 -21.72 -34.60
CA THR A 823 17.64 -22.28 -35.77
C THR A 823 16.67 -22.69 -36.88
N PHE A 824 15.36 -22.70 -36.64
CA PHE A 824 14.31 -23.03 -37.61
C PHE A 824 13.49 -21.79 -38.02
N ILE A 825 13.84 -20.58 -37.59
CA ILE A 825 13.20 -19.35 -38.05
C ILE A 825 13.94 -18.92 -39.30
N ALA A 826 13.22 -18.69 -40.39
CA ALA A 826 13.82 -18.29 -41.65
C ALA A 826 14.39 -16.86 -41.55
N ASP A 827 15.55 -16.64 -42.22
CA ASP A 827 16.12 -15.31 -42.30
C ASP A 827 15.18 -14.34 -43.01
N GLY A 828 15.10 -13.12 -42.52
CA GLY A 828 14.18 -12.11 -43.03
C GLY A 828 12.76 -12.17 -42.40
N THR A 829 12.50 -13.11 -41.47
CA THR A 829 11.23 -13.15 -40.73
C THR A 829 11.08 -11.89 -39.89
N LYS A 830 10.07 -11.06 -40.16
CA LYS A 830 9.76 -9.84 -39.41
C LYS A 830 9.17 -10.14 -38.04
N VAL A 831 9.43 -9.26 -37.08
CA VAL A 831 8.82 -9.26 -35.75
C VAL A 831 7.99 -8.00 -35.62
N ASP A 832 6.67 -8.14 -35.65
CA ASP A 832 5.74 -6.99 -35.78
C ASP A 832 5.53 -6.21 -34.49
N ASP A 833 5.80 -6.78 -33.31
CA ASP A 833 5.47 -6.18 -31.99
C ASP A 833 6.70 -5.67 -31.22
N HIS A 834 7.90 -5.59 -31.86
CA HIS A 834 9.11 -5.16 -31.18
C HIS A 834 9.78 -4.00 -31.89
N THR A 835 10.21 -2.99 -31.12
CA THR A 835 11.00 -1.87 -31.58
C THR A 835 12.48 -2.09 -31.30
N CYS A 836 13.35 -1.58 -32.15
CA CYS A 836 14.79 -1.61 -31.95
C CYS A 836 15.17 -0.75 -30.72
N ASN A 837 15.91 -1.34 -29.80
CA ASN A 837 16.33 -0.65 -28.56
C ASN A 837 17.31 0.51 -28.81
N GLU A 838 17.95 0.57 -29.97
CA GLU A 838 18.94 1.61 -30.31
C GLU A 838 18.34 2.77 -31.11
N CYS A 839 17.43 2.47 -32.06
CA CYS A 839 16.93 3.53 -32.97
C CYS A 839 15.39 3.69 -32.88
N GLY A 840 14.67 2.87 -32.11
CA GLY A 840 13.23 2.95 -31.97
C GLY A 840 12.41 2.46 -33.17
N ASP A 841 13.05 1.98 -34.25
CA ASP A 841 12.38 1.53 -35.46
C ASP A 841 11.77 0.13 -35.28
N GLN A 842 10.62 -0.13 -35.95
CA GLN A 842 9.93 -1.43 -35.95
C GLN A 842 10.52 -2.45 -36.96
N GLY A 843 11.60 -2.12 -37.62
CA GLY A 843 12.26 -2.93 -38.65
C GLY A 843 13.16 -4.04 -38.11
N LEU A 844 12.70 -4.83 -37.14
CA LEU A 844 13.45 -6.00 -36.63
C LEU A 844 13.15 -7.26 -37.44
N VAL A 845 14.21 -7.94 -37.88
CA VAL A 845 14.12 -9.20 -38.61
C VAL A 845 15.05 -10.25 -37.99
N TYR A 846 14.70 -11.54 -38.15
CA TYR A 846 15.60 -12.64 -37.83
C TYR A 846 16.66 -12.80 -38.97
N GLU A 847 17.93 -12.87 -38.60
CA GLU A 847 19.05 -13.21 -39.49
C GLU A 847 20.03 -14.12 -38.74
N GLU A 848 20.24 -15.33 -39.23
CA GLU A 848 21.05 -16.38 -38.58
C GLU A 848 20.63 -16.66 -37.10
N GLY A 849 19.32 -16.60 -36.84
CA GLY A 849 18.76 -16.80 -35.51
C GLY A 849 18.93 -15.63 -34.52
N CYS A 850 19.48 -14.50 -34.98
CA CYS A 850 19.62 -13.24 -34.22
C CYS A 850 18.56 -12.24 -34.67
N LEU A 851 18.08 -11.37 -33.74
CA LEU A 851 17.25 -10.23 -34.10
C LEU A 851 18.15 -9.08 -34.56
N LYS A 852 17.96 -8.63 -35.82
CA LYS A 852 18.71 -7.56 -36.44
C LYS A 852 17.79 -6.43 -36.87
N CYS A 853 18.18 -5.19 -36.59
CA CYS A 853 17.48 -4.01 -37.07
C CYS A 853 17.92 -3.69 -38.50
N VAL A 854 16.97 -3.63 -39.44
CA VAL A 854 17.24 -3.30 -40.82
C VAL A 854 17.69 -1.85 -40.99
N SER A 855 17.23 -0.95 -40.11
CA SER A 855 17.46 0.49 -40.18
C SER A 855 18.80 0.94 -39.61
N CYS A 856 19.26 0.40 -38.48
CA CYS A 856 20.49 0.82 -37.83
C CYS A 856 21.58 -0.26 -37.75
N GLY A 857 21.27 -1.50 -38.18
CA GLY A 857 22.21 -2.62 -38.15
C GLY A 857 22.44 -3.23 -36.77
N TYR A 858 21.79 -2.73 -35.74
CA TYR A 858 21.86 -3.31 -34.40
C TYR A 858 21.45 -4.78 -34.43
N SER A 859 22.22 -5.66 -33.78
CA SER A 859 21.95 -7.08 -33.74
C SER A 859 22.00 -7.59 -32.29
N LYS A 860 20.97 -8.27 -31.84
CA LYS A 860 20.87 -8.94 -30.54
C LYS A 860 20.73 -10.45 -30.72
N CYS A 861 21.84 -11.16 -30.47
CA CYS A 861 21.87 -12.60 -30.35
C CYS A 861 21.71 -12.92 -28.85
N GLY A 862 20.57 -13.45 -28.47
CA GLY A 862 20.23 -13.76 -27.07
C GLY A 862 20.76 -15.11 -26.60
#